data_ea5e2e38d1db457ff2515669e66d7ab3
#
_entry.id   ea5e2e38d1db457ff2515669e66d7ab3
#
_cell.length_a   1.000
_cell.length_b   1.000
_cell.length_c   1.000
_cell.angle_alpha   90.00
_cell.angle_beta   90.00
_cell.angle_gamma   90.00
#
_symmetry.space_group_name_H-M   'P 1'
#
loop_
_entity.id
_entity.type
_entity.pdbx_description
1 polymer ?
#
loop_
_entity_poly.entity_id
_entity_poly.type
_entity_poly.pdbx_seq_one_letter_code
_entity_poly.pdbx_strand_id
1 'polypeptide(L)'
;MFHRIGQFVVKRAWWVIVAWLIAAVAISVTAPKLASSDDESDFLPRHYESIVASDLQQQAFPEAFTPSAMLLFQRTDGGQLTADDKAAMTKVTDGLTAEHIQYVQTIVPVNDKSISKDGKYALSLIGYDKNAPQSNTDTTKKLRDDAKTLAGGTDLKVQLGGQAATNLDQQDSSSTADALIFLGSFVLIVVILAFIFRSAIISILPLLLIMAVIMPTSNALIADATKLFGLKANSTMSAILIVVLLGVGTDYFLFLMFRYRERLRAGEPRKQAMVSAIGRVGEAIASAAGAVTVAFAVLILSSLGLFKAIGPALAIAVVTTAIASITLVPAVLSVIPEKALFWPGKKWRVEKPGARFAALGRMTQRRPGLVAAVSGGFLILLTLCSLGYKGTFDLASGSMPKTKESMVVQNTVMSAFSAGASDPSQVYVTSTNGSPLDKSTFPAYTAALGGVKGVSEVAPQPLLSKDGMTADFSVTLKDDPASNAAIATMDGLRSTAHSAAPAGTKALVGGQTAVEADINAAMDHDYKTVFPIAAVLIMVILGLLLRSVVAPWYLMASVGLGFGATLGATSVVFQKFDHQSGLMFMLPIFIYLFVVAIGTDYNILMIARLREEAREGRSPREAAYEAIKHGGPTVASAGSILAASFATFMLAGNVLFSEIGFSIAFGIALSAFVMAMFFTPALTALLGRMAWWPGHQEPEPVAPGQWTERDELVAARYRK
;
A
#
# COMPACT_ATOMS: atom_id res chain seq x y z
N MET A 1 28.32 19.34 -6.97
CA MET A 1 27.94 18.28 -7.93
C MET A 1 26.73 18.70 -8.77
N PHE A 2 25.60 19.03 -8.22
CA PHE A 2 24.36 19.33 -8.95
C PHE A 2 24.43 20.54 -9.89
N HIS A 3 25.21 21.57 -9.56
CA HIS A 3 25.41 22.70 -10.48
C HIS A 3 26.09 22.26 -11.81
N ARG A 4 27.08 21.33 -11.75
CA ARG A 4 27.71 20.76 -12.94
C ARG A 4 26.75 19.90 -13.75
N ILE A 5 25.90 19.11 -13.08
CA ILE A 5 24.83 18.35 -13.72
C ILE A 5 23.88 19.29 -14.44
N GLY A 6 23.45 20.36 -13.76
CA GLY A 6 22.60 21.39 -14.37
C GLY A 6 23.18 22.03 -15.61
N GLN A 7 24.48 22.41 -15.59
CA GLN A 7 25.19 22.94 -16.75
C GLN A 7 25.19 21.92 -17.91
N PHE A 8 25.49 20.66 -17.65
CA PHE A 8 25.50 19.62 -18.67
C PHE A 8 24.11 19.42 -19.28
N VAL A 9 23.08 19.24 -18.43
CA VAL A 9 21.69 19.01 -18.85
C VAL A 9 21.14 20.15 -19.68
N VAL A 10 21.32 21.40 -19.22
CA VAL A 10 20.81 22.59 -19.96
C VAL A 10 21.56 22.85 -21.25
N LYS A 11 22.89 22.58 -21.29
CA LYS A 11 23.69 22.74 -22.50
C LYS A 11 23.36 21.69 -23.56
N ARG A 12 23.04 20.44 -23.14
CA ARG A 12 22.81 19.30 -24.03
C ARG A 12 21.38 18.76 -23.90
N ALA A 13 20.39 19.66 -23.72
CA ALA A 13 19.01 19.26 -23.38
C ALA A 13 18.40 18.25 -24.35
N TRP A 14 18.57 18.44 -25.67
CA TRP A 14 18.06 17.48 -26.67
C TRP A 14 18.69 16.11 -26.56
N TRP A 15 20.00 16.03 -26.31
CA TRP A 15 20.67 14.75 -26.12
C TRP A 15 20.18 14.00 -24.87
N VAL A 16 19.90 14.73 -23.79
CA VAL A 16 19.34 14.16 -22.56
C VAL A 16 17.92 13.63 -22.81
N ILE A 17 17.08 14.39 -23.52
CA ILE A 17 15.71 13.94 -23.85
C ILE A 17 15.75 12.70 -24.73
N VAL A 18 16.55 12.69 -25.79
CA VAL A 18 16.69 11.53 -26.68
C VAL A 18 17.26 10.32 -25.96
N ALA A 19 18.25 10.50 -25.07
CA ALA A 19 18.82 9.43 -24.27
C ALA A 19 17.75 8.77 -23.35
N TRP A 20 16.89 9.59 -22.71
CA TRP A 20 15.79 9.08 -21.89
C TRP A 20 14.76 8.32 -22.72
N LEU A 21 14.39 8.82 -23.90
CA LEU A 21 13.44 8.14 -24.79
C LEU A 21 14.00 6.80 -25.29
N ILE A 22 15.28 6.76 -25.69
CA ILE A 22 15.95 5.53 -26.11
C ILE A 22 16.02 4.56 -24.94
N ALA A 23 16.43 5.02 -23.75
CA ALA A 23 16.50 4.18 -22.57
C ALA A 23 15.11 3.62 -22.17
N ALA A 24 14.07 4.46 -22.19
CA ALA A 24 12.70 4.02 -21.89
C ALA A 24 12.22 2.93 -22.85
N VAL A 25 12.44 3.12 -24.16
CA VAL A 25 12.06 2.12 -25.17
C VAL A 25 12.90 0.85 -25.02
N ALA A 26 14.23 0.98 -24.92
CA ALA A 26 15.12 -0.18 -24.83
C ALA A 26 14.82 -1.05 -23.60
N ILE A 27 14.64 -0.43 -22.42
CA ILE A 27 14.34 -1.15 -21.18
C ILE A 27 12.94 -1.77 -21.29
N SER A 28 11.92 -1.03 -21.80
CA SER A 28 10.55 -1.55 -21.89
C SER A 28 10.40 -2.71 -22.89
N VAL A 29 11.16 -2.72 -23.96
CA VAL A 29 11.12 -3.82 -24.96
C VAL A 29 11.80 -5.09 -24.44
N THR A 30 12.85 -4.95 -23.63
CA THR A 30 13.58 -6.09 -23.06
C THR A 30 12.99 -6.62 -21.77
N ALA A 31 12.12 -5.86 -21.11
CA ALA A 31 11.55 -6.23 -19.83
C ALA A 31 10.63 -7.47 -19.93
N PRO A 32 10.73 -8.40 -18.98
CA PRO A 32 9.80 -9.52 -18.88
C PRO A 32 8.38 -9.04 -18.51
N LYS A 33 7.40 -9.91 -18.73
CA LYS A 33 6.08 -9.68 -18.15
C LYS A 33 6.17 -9.75 -16.63
N LEU A 34 5.51 -8.83 -15.93
CA LEU A 34 5.43 -8.84 -14.49
C LEU A 34 4.65 -10.09 -14.04
N ALA A 35 5.28 -10.93 -13.24
CA ALA A 35 4.61 -12.06 -12.61
C ALA A 35 3.67 -11.52 -11.52
N SER A 36 2.39 -11.82 -11.61
CA SER A 36 1.39 -11.38 -10.64
C SER A 36 0.65 -12.57 -10.04
N SER A 37 0.28 -12.45 -8.76
CA SER A 37 -0.60 -13.36 -8.05
C SER A 37 -1.40 -12.54 -7.05
N ASP A 38 -2.67 -12.87 -6.90
CA ASP A 38 -3.53 -12.32 -5.86
C ASP A 38 -3.88 -13.41 -4.80
N ASP A 39 -3.21 -14.56 -4.84
CA ASP A 39 -3.30 -15.61 -3.81
C ASP A 39 -2.43 -15.23 -2.61
N GLU A 40 -3.05 -15.12 -1.43
CA GLU A 40 -2.38 -14.72 -0.19
C GLU A 40 -1.31 -15.71 0.27
N SER A 41 -1.52 -17.00 0.01
CA SER A 41 -0.56 -18.06 0.34
C SER A 41 0.77 -17.91 -0.40
N ASP A 42 0.77 -17.32 -1.60
CA ASP A 42 1.97 -17.04 -2.40
C ASP A 42 2.90 -16.01 -1.74
N PHE A 43 2.39 -15.24 -0.78
CA PHE A 43 3.16 -14.20 -0.08
C PHE A 43 3.73 -14.66 1.27
N LEU A 44 3.39 -15.88 1.71
CA LEU A 44 3.99 -16.48 2.91
C LEU A 44 5.29 -17.25 2.60
N PRO A 45 6.30 -17.16 3.45
CA PRO A 45 7.48 -18.03 3.38
C PRO A 45 7.11 -19.50 3.53
N ARG A 46 7.80 -20.37 2.79
CA ARG A 46 7.53 -21.81 2.74
C ARG A 46 7.70 -22.57 4.06
N HIS A 47 8.29 -21.95 5.08
CA HIS A 47 8.48 -22.61 6.38
C HIS A 47 7.26 -22.52 7.30
N TYR A 48 6.27 -21.68 6.97
CA TYR A 48 5.04 -21.59 7.76
C TYR A 48 4.22 -22.86 7.65
N GLU A 49 3.60 -23.24 8.77
CA GLU A 49 2.90 -24.51 8.91
C GLU A 49 1.76 -24.67 7.90
N SER A 50 1.00 -23.61 7.66
CA SER A 50 -0.10 -23.63 6.68
C SER A 50 0.39 -23.94 5.25
N ILE A 51 1.57 -23.44 4.86
CA ILE A 51 2.17 -23.70 3.55
C ILE A 51 2.69 -25.14 3.46
N VAL A 52 3.36 -25.61 4.51
CA VAL A 52 3.82 -27.01 4.59
C VAL A 52 2.64 -27.97 4.57
N ALA A 53 1.54 -27.61 5.23
CA ALA A 53 0.29 -28.38 5.21
C ALA A 53 -0.34 -28.42 3.81
N SER A 54 -0.34 -27.30 3.10
CA SER A 54 -0.81 -27.22 1.71
C SER A 54 0.05 -28.06 0.75
N ASP A 55 1.38 -28.00 0.89
CA ASP A 55 2.29 -28.85 0.11
C ASP A 55 2.04 -30.34 0.39
N LEU A 56 1.82 -30.73 1.66
CA LEU A 56 1.48 -32.10 2.05
C LEU A 56 0.12 -32.52 1.47
N GLN A 57 -0.89 -31.67 1.51
CA GLN A 57 -2.20 -31.91 0.91
C GLN A 57 -2.07 -32.26 -0.57
N GLN A 58 -1.34 -31.45 -1.32
CA GLN A 58 -1.14 -31.66 -2.76
C GLN A 58 -0.43 -32.98 -3.08
N GLN A 59 0.51 -33.39 -2.21
CA GLN A 59 1.25 -34.65 -2.37
C GLN A 59 0.43 -35.87 -1.96
N ALA A 60 -0.21 -35.82 -0.80
CA ALA A 60 -0.93 -36.96 -0.22
C ALA A 60 -2.29 -37.19 -0.85
N PHE A 61 -2.93 -36.12 -1.32
CA PHE A 61 -4.27 -36.15 -1.90
C PHE A 61 -4.29 -35.53 -3.30
N PRO A 62 -3.53 -36.07 -4.26
CA PRO A 62 -3.42 -35.50 -5.59
C PRO A 62 -4.73 -35.48 -6.38
N GLU A 63 -5.69 -36.33 -6.00
CA GLU A 63 -7.03 -36.42 -6.60
C GLU A 63 -8.13 -35.88 -5.69
N ALA A 64 -7.77 -35.28 -4.54
CA ALA A 64 -8.78 -34.70 -3.67
C ALA A 64 -9.51 -33.56 -4.39
N PHE A 65 -10.82 -33.63 -4.35
CA PHE A 65 -11.68 -32.59 -4.88
C PHE A 65 -11.52 -31.31 -4.02
N THR A 66 -10.91 -30.29 -4.59
CA THR A 66 -10.85 -28.95 -3.98
C THR A 66 -11.82 -28.05 -4.74
N PRO A 67 -12.94 -27.63 -4.11
CA PRO A 67 -13.88 -26.72 -4.78
C PRO A 67 -13.18 -25.40 -5.11
N SER A 68 -13.13 -25.06 -6.39
CA SER A 68 -12.60 -23.77 -6.86
C SER A 68 -13.71 -22.74 -7.07
N ALA A 69 -14.93 -23.24 -7.37
CA ALA A 69 -16.12 -22.43 -7.54
C ALA A 69 -17.35 -23.15 -6.95
N MET A 70 -18.42 -22.42 -6.73
CA MET A 70 -19.70 -22.94 -6.28
C MET A 70 -20.86 -22.23 -6.97
N LEU A 71 -21.92 -22.96 -7.31
CA LEU A 71 -23.18 -22.38 -7.76
C LEU A 71 -24.16 -22.35 -6.60
N LEU A 72 -24.67 -21.16 -6.32
CA LEU A 72 -25.76 -20.94 -5.39
C LEU A 72 -27.07 -20.86 -6.18
N PHE A 73 -28.01 -21.72 -5.84
CA PHE A 73 -29.35 -21.73 -6.36
C PHE A 73 -30.34 -21.18 -5.34
N GLN A 74 -31.22 -20.31 -5.75
CA GLN A 74 -32.34 -19.82 -4.96
C GLN A 74 -33.53 -19.53 -5.87
N ARG A 75 -34.75 -19.59 -5.31
CA ARG A 75 -35.92 -19.15 -6.07
C ARG A 75 -35.95 -17.64 -6.23
N THR A 76 -36.45 -17.18 -7.37
CA THR A 76 -36.61 -15.73 -7.67
C THR A 76 -37.61 -15.04 -6.73
N ASP A 77 -38.57 -15.79 -6.18
CA ASP A 77 -39.55 -15.31 -5.21
C ASP A 77 -39.06 -15.39 -3.74
N GLY A 78 -37.87 -15.97 -3.50
CA GLY A 78 -37.32 -16.16 -2.16
C GLY A 78 -37.98 -17.26 -1.33
N GLY A 79 -38.85 -18.09 -1.94
CA GLY A 79 -39.53 -19.22 -1.34
C GLY A 79 -38.60 -20.43 -1.11
N GLN A 80 -39.15 -21.48 -0.50
CA GLN A 80 -38.46 -22.76 -0.34
C GLN A 80 -38.37 -23.50 -1.68
N LEU A 81 -37.27 -24.23 -1.85
CA LEU A 81 -36.99 -25.02 -3.06
C LEU A 81 -37.96 -26.21 -3.15
N THR A 82 -38.59 -26.34 -4.34
CA THR A 82 -39.55 -27.41 -4.66
C THR A 82 -38.87 -28.59 -5.34
N ALA A 83 -39.63 -29.68 -5.58
CA ALA A 83 -39.13 -30.83 -6.32
C ALA A 83 -38.80 -30.46 -7.78
N ASP A 84 -39.61 -29.58 -8.41
CA ASP A 84 -39.35 -29.07 -9.76
C ASP A 84 -38.11 -28.22 -9.84
N ASP A 85 -37.83 -27.43 -8.80
CA ASP A 85 -36.59 -26.68 -8.71
C ASP A 85 -35.36 -27.60 -8.63
N LYS A 86 -35.46 -28.74 -7.89
CA LYS A 86 -34.38 -29.73 -7.83
C LYS A 86 -34.11 -30.35 -9.21
N ALA A 87 -35.16 -30.65 -9.96
CA ALA A 87 -35.03 -31.12 -11.33
C ALA A 87 -34.38 -30.08 -12.27
N ALA A 88 -34.72 -28.80 -12.09
CA ALA A 88 -34.13 -27.71 -12.84
C ALA A 88 -32.65 -27.53 -12.50
N MET A 89 -32.26 -27.62 -11.20
CA MET A 89 -30.85 -27.57 -10.75
C MET A 89 -30.04 -28.72 -11.40
N THR A 90 -30.58 -29.94 -11.39
CA THR A 90 -29.94 -31.09 -12.05
C THR A 90 -29.73 -30.83 -13.55
N LYS A 91 -30.71 -30.26 -14.21
CA LYS A 91 -30.59 -29.89 -15.63
C LYS A 91 -29.47 -28.85 -15.87
N VAL A 92 -29.31 -27.88 -14.96
CA VAL A 92 -28.22 -26.90 -15.05
C VAL A 92 -26.86 -27.56 -14.86
N THR A 93 -26.70 -28.39 -13.83
CA THR A 93 -25.43 -29.09 -13.56
C THR A 93 -25.04 -30.07 -14.63
N ASP A 94 -26.00 -30.81 -15.17
CA ASP A 94 -25.79 -31.75 -16.27
C ASP A 94 -25.48 -31.03 -17.58
N GLY A 95 -26.16 -29.92 -17.86
CA GLY A 95 -25.90 -29.05 -19.01
C GLY A 95 -24.49 -28.50 -18.98
N LEU A 96 -24.05 -27.94 -17.83
CA LEU A 96 -22.67 -27.44 -17.66
C LEU A 96 -21.63 -28.57 -17.81
N THR A 97 -21.94 -29.77 -17.32
CA THR A 97 -21.05 -30.95 -17.47
C THR A 97 -20.90 -31.35 -18.92
N ALA A 98 -22.02 -31.31 -19.72
CA ALA A 98 -22.04 -31.63 -21.11
C ALA A 98 -21.31 -30.64 -22.02
N GLU A 99 -21.15 -29.39 -21.57
CA GLU A 99 -20.42 -28.33 -22.31
C GLU A 99 -18.90 -28.49 -22.27
N HIS A 100 -18.36 -29.39 -21.43
CA HIS A 100 -16.92 -29.65 -21.34
C HIS A 100 -16.09 -28.34 -21.24
N ILE A 101 -16.50 -27.45 -20.34
CA ILE A 101 -15.83 -26.15 -20.18
C ILE A 101 -14.35 -26.38 -19.83
N GLN A 102 -13.45 -25.72 -20.54
CA GLN A 102 -12.02 -25.90 -20.38
C GLN A 102 -11.61 -25.72 -18.91
N TYR A 103 -10.78 -26.60 -18.38
CA TYR A 103 -10.31 -26.66 -17.01
C TYR A 103 -11.38 -26.96 -15.93
N VAL A 104 -12.64 -27.12 -16.24
CA VAL A 104 -13.64 -27.64 -15.31
C VAL A 104 -13.53 -29.14 -15.29
N GLN A 105 -13.15 -29.70 -14.13
CA GLN A 105 -12.93 -31.14 -13.97
C GLN A 105 -14.17 -31.85 -13.44
N THR A 106 -14.82 -31.28 -12.45
CA THR A 106 -15.93 -31.93 -11.75
C THR A 106 -16.98 -30.90 -11.36
N ILE A 107 -18.25 -31.23 -11.59
CA ILE A 107 -19.40 -30.48 -11.07
C ILE A 107 -20.18 -31.46 -10.20
N VAL A 108 -20.30 -31.14 -8.89
CA VAL A 108 -21.03 -31.97 -7.92
C VAL A 108 -22.52 -31.66 -8.02
N PRO A 109 -23.38 -32.62 -8.34
CA PRO A 109 -24.83 -32.38 -8.39
C PRO A 109 -25.38 -31.97 -7.03
N VAL A 110 -26.45 -31.18 -7.04
CA VAL A 110 -27.20 -30.84 -5.82
C VAL A 110 -27.82 -32.07 -5.18
N ASN A 111 -27.63 -32.22 -3.90
CA ASN A 111 -28.22 -33.30 -3.09
C ASN A 111 -28.86 -32.75 -1.80
N ASP A 112 -29.57 -33.55 -1.03
CA ASP A 112 -30.28 -33.08 0.16
C ASP A 112 -29.34 -32.48 1.23
N LYS A 113 -28.07 -32.88 1.27
CA LYS A 113 -27.07 -32.33 2.20
C LYS A 113 -26.54 -30.97 1.75
N SER A 114 -26.67 -30.64 0.49
CA SER A 114 -26.26 -29.36 -0.07
C SER A 114 -27.38 -28.31 -0.06
N ILE A 115 -28.49 -28.59 0.58
CA ILE A 115 -29.62 -27.67 0.79
C ILE A 115 -29.53 -27.06 2.18
N SER A 116 -29.74 -25.74 2.26
CA SER A 116 -29.77 -25.01 3.53
C SER A 116 -30.86 -25.50 4.49
N LYS A 117 -30.66 -25.31 5.79
CA LYS A 117 -31.63 -25.77 6.83
C LYS A 117 -33.02 -25.19 6.68
N ASP A 118 -33.14 -23.98 6.12
CA ASP A 118 -34.42 -23.32 5.84
C ASP A 118 -35.04 -23.76 4.49
N GLY A 119 -34.35 -24.57 3.73
CA GLY A 119 -34.80 -25.09 2.43
C GLY A 119 -34.82 -24.06 1.29
N LYS A 120 -34.22 -22.89 1.46
CA LYS A 120 -34.28 -21.79 0.47
C LYS A 120 -33.12 -21.76 -0.49
N TYR A 121 -31.99 -22.35 -0.12
CA TYR A 121 -30.75 -22.30 -0.89
C TYR A 121 -30.20 -23.70 -1.13
N ALA A 122 -29.58 -23.91 -2.29
CA ALA A 122 -28.83 -25.11 -2.58
C ALA A 122 -27.46 -24.75 -3.20
N LEU A 123 -26.46 -25.61 -2.92
CA LEU A 123 -25.09 -25.45 -3.42
C LEU A 123 -24.69 -26.60 -4.33
N SER A 124 -24.03 -26.28 -5.44
CA SER A 124 -23.27 -27.21 -6.26
C SER A 124 -21.82 -26.78 -6.28
N LEU A 125 -20.92 -27.69 -5.95
CA LEU A 125 -19.48 -27.43 -5.90
C LEU A 125 -18.84 -27.78 -7.23
N ILE A 126 -17.86 -26.96 -7.66
CA ILE A 126 -17.17 -27.12 -8.93
C ILE A 126 -15.66 -27.14 -8.69
N GLY A 127 -15.00 -28.19 -9.13
CA GLY A 127 -13.55 -28.34 -9.09
C GLY A 127 -12.92 -28.04 -10.44
N TYR A 128 -11.82 -27.30 -10.41
CA TYR A 128 -11.01 -27.03 -11.59
C TYR A 128 -9.81 -27.97 -11.67
N ASP A 129 -9.29 -28.18 -12.88
CA ASP A 129 -8.05 -28.92 -13.10
C ASP A 129 -6.87 -28.19 -12.43
N LYS A 130 -5.99 -28.95 -11.82
CA LYS A 130 -4.78 -28.45 -11.15
C LYS A 130 -3.84 -27.68 -12.08
N ASN A 131 -3.87 -28.01 -13.37
CA ASN A 131 -3.10 -27.33 -14.40
C ASN A 131 -3.80 -26.05 -14.91
N ALA A 132 -5.00 -25.73 -14.39
CA ALA A 132 -5.66 -24.49 -14.73
C ALA A 132 -4.80 -23.30 -14.28
N PRO A 133 -4.54 -22.31 -15.15
CA PRO A 133 -3.89 -21.08 -14.71
C PRO A 133 -4.67 -20.46 -13.54
N GLN A 134 -3.99 -20.00 -12.52
CA GLN A 134 -4.63 -19.34 -11.35
C GLN A 134 -5.48 -18.13 -11.76
N SER A 135 -5.15 -17.50 -12.89
CA SER A 135 -5.89 -16.38 -13.49
C SER A 135 -6.89 -16.82 -14.58
N ASN A 136 -7.54 -17.98 -14.40
CA ASN A 136 -8.45 -18.52 -15.41
C ASN A 136 -9.84 -17.87 -15.38
N THR A 137 -9.85 -16.55 -15.51
CA THR A 137 -11.05 -15.73 -15.45
C THR A 137 -11.98 -15.96 -16.65
N ASP A 138 -11.44 -16.34 -17.83
CA ASP A 138 -12.24 -16.62 -19.00
C ASP A 138 -13.12 -17.88 -18.82
N THR A 139 -12.55 -18.96 -18.26
CA THR A 139 -13.31 -20.16 -17.88
C THR A 139 -14.38 -19.85 -16.85
N THR A 140 -14.04 -19.09 -15.82
CA THR A 140 -14.97 -18.70 -14.75
C THR A 140 -16.12 -17.84 -15.28
N LYS A 141 -15.80 -16.90 -16.18
CA LYS A 141 -16.80 -16.07 -16.86
C LYS A 141 -17.74 -16.91 -17.71
N LYS A 142 -17.16 -17.80 -18.52
CA LYS A 142 -17.96 -18.72 -19.35
C LYS A 142 -18.87 -19.57 -18.46
N LEU A 143 -18.35 -20.18 -17.40
CA LEU A 143 -19.12 -20.98 -16.45
C LEU A 143 -20.29 -20.18 -15.84
N ARG A 144 -20.06 -18.91 -15.48
CA ARG A 144 -21.08 -18.00 -14.94
C ARG A 144 -22.19 -17.71 -15.95
N ASP A 145 -21.81 -17.41 -17.18
CA ASP A 145 -22.74 -17.03 -18.24
C ASP A 145 -23.57 -18.24 -18.71
N ASP A 146 -22.93 -19.41 -18.83
CA ASP A 146 -23.61 -20.66 -19.24
C ASP A 146 -24.56 -21.14 -18.12
N ALA A 147 -24.17 -21.05 -16.86
CA ALA A 147 -25.04 -21.37 -15.72
C ALA A 147 -26.32 -20.51 -15.71
N LYS A 148 -26.19 -19.21 -15.97
CA LYS A 148 -27.34 -18.30 -16.09
C LYS A 148 -28.21 -18.62 -17.30
N THR A 149 -27.60 -18.95 -18.43
CA THR A 149 -28.29 -19.30 -19.64
C THR A 149 -29.10 -20.58 -19.49
N LEU A 150 -28.50 -21.62 -18.88
CA LEU A 150 -29.17 -22.91 -18.62
C LEU A 150 -30.30 -22.79 -17.58
N ALA A 151 -30.19 -21.86 -16.63
CA ALA A 151 -31.26 -21.55 -15.68
C ALA A 151 -32.36 -20.68 -16.30
N GLY A 152 -32.15 -20.13 -17.48
CA GLY A 152 -33.12 -19.28 -18.18
C GLY A 152 -34.45 -20.03 -18.43
N GLY A 153 -35.57 -19.35 -18.11
CA GLY A 153 -36.91 -19.95 -18.21
C GLY A 153 -37.34 -20.84 -17.02
N THR A 154 -36.54 -20.87 -15.96
CA THR A 154 -36.89 -21.49 -14.66
C THR A 154 -37.15 -20.40 -13.62
N ASP A 155 -37.79 -20.79 -12.49
CA ASP A 155 -37.97 -19.88 -11.33
C ASP A 155 -36.70 -19.76 -10.47
N LEU A 156 -35.54 -20.25 -10.97
CA LEU A 156 -34.29 -20.23 -10.22
C LEU A 156 -33.43 -19.05 -10.63
N LYS A 157 -32.86 -18.42 -9.63
CA LYS A 157 -31.72 -17.51 -9.74
C LYS A 157 -30.46 -18.29 -9.43
N VAL A 158 -29.52 -18.34 -10.37
CA VAL A 158 -28.23 -19.01 -10.22
C VAL A 158 -27.13 -17.97 -10.14
N GLN A 159 -26.25 -18.11 -9.14
CA GLN A 159 -25.12 -17.21 -8.89
C GLN A 159 -23.85 -18.00 -8.64
N LEU A 160 -22.73 -17.54 -9.21
CA LEU A 160 -21.43 -18.17 -9.06
C LEU A 160 -20.65 -17.52 -7.92
N GLY A 161 -20.16 -18.32 -7.00
CA GLY A 161 -19.28 -17.96 -5.88
C GLY A 161 -18.04 -18.84 -5.81
N GLY A 162 -17.33 -18.77 -4.69
CA GLY A 162 -16.06 -19.46 -4.45
C GLY A 162 -14.85 -18.68 -4.98
N GLN A 163 -13.65 -19.21 -4.73
CA GLN A 163 -12.39 -18.50 -5.00
C GLN A 163 -12.25 -18.06 -6.47
N ALA A 164 -12.62 -18.91 -7.42
CA ALA A 164 -12.54 -18.57 -8.86
C ALA A 164 -13.45 -17.39 -9.24
N ALA A 165 -14.68 -17.35 -8.68
CA ALA A 165 -15.60 -16.23 -8.91
C ALA A 165 -15.12 -14.95 -8.23
N THR A 166 -14.53 -15.09 -7.04
CA THR A 166 -13.90 -13.97 -6.29
C THR A 166 -12.74 -13.39 -7.11
N ASN A 167 -11.87 -14.22 -7.66
CA ASN A 167 -10.76 -13.77 -8.52
C ASN A 167 -11.25 -13.05 -9.78
N LEU A 168 -12.31 -13.53 -10.43
CA LEU A 168 -12.92 -12.87 -11.59
C LEU A 168 -13.48 -11.49 -11.20
N ASP A 169 -14.29 -11.43 -10.15
CA ASP A 169 -14.91 -10.19 -9.69
C ASP A 169 -13.87 -9.17 -9.18
N GLN A 170 -12.77 -9.65 -8.58
CA GLN A 170 -11.65 -8.83 -8.14
C GLN A 170 -10.87 -8.27 -9.33
N GLN A 171 -10.58 -9.07 -10.36
CA GLN A 171 -9.93 -8.58 -11.57
C GLN A 171 -10.76 -7.50 -12.27
N ASP A 172 -12.06 -7.72 -12.42
CA ASP A 172 -12.99 -6.75 -13.00
C ASP A 172 -13.08 -5.46 -12.18
N SER A 173 -13.09 -5.60 -10.84
CA SER A 173 -13.14 -4.47 -9.91
C SER A 173 -11.83 -3.70 -9.89
N SER A 174 -10.68 -4.40 -9.90
CA SER A 174 -9.36 -3.78 -9.87
C SER A 174 -9.08 -2.98 -11.14
N SER A 175 -9.44 -3.49 -12.32
CA SER A 175 -9.26 -2.76 -13.58
C SER A 175 -10.06 -1.45 -13.63
N THR A 176 -11.29 -1.48 -13.11
CA THR A 176 -12.14 -0.29 -12.98
C THR A 176 -11.60 0.68 -11.93
N ALA A 177 -11.16 0.15 -10.78
CA ALA A 177 -10.55 0.93 -9.71
C ALA A 177 -9.27 1.64 -10.18
N ASP A 178 -8.37 0.93 -10.84
CA ASP A 178 -7.13 1.48 -11.39
C ASP A 178 -7.40 2.64 -12.36
N ALA A 179 -8.40 2.48 -13.25
CA ALA A 179 -8.80 3.54 -14.18
C ALA A 179 -9.36 4.77 -13.45
N LEU A 180 -10.21 4.58 -12.43
CA LEU A 180 -10.78 5.68 -11.63
C LEU A 180 -9.71 6.37 -10.79
N ILE A 181 -8.82 5.62 -10.15
CA ILE A 181 -7.69 6.14 -9.36
C ILE A 181 -6.76 6.95 -10.27
N PHE A 182 -6.40 6.38 -11.43
CA PHE A 182 -5.54 7.05 -12.41
C PHE A 182 -6.16 8.35 -12.92
N LEU A 183 -7.39 8.30 -13.44
CA LEU A 183 -8.09 9.47 -14.00
C LEU A 183 -8.34 10.52 -12.90
N GLY A 184 -8.78 10.08 -11.72
CA GLY A 184 -9.00 10.94 -10.58
C GLY A 184 -7.73 11.68 -10.15
N SER A 185 -6.61 10.94 -9.99
CA SER A 185 -5.30 11.51 -9.66
C SER A 185 -4.83 12.48 -10.75
N PHE A 186 -4.93 12.09 -12.02
CA PHE A 186 -4.54 12.92 -13.14
C PHE A 186 -5.29 14.26 -13.14
N VAL A 187 -6.63 14.20 -13.11
CA VAL A 187 -7.48 15.41 -13.13
C VAL A 187 -7.20 16.27 -11.90
N LEU A 188 -7.11 15.67 -10.72
CA LEU A 188 -6.92 16.40 -9.48
C LEU A 188 -5.56 17.11 -9.44
N ILE A 189 -4.49 16.43 -9.85
CA ILE A 189 -3.15 17.00 -9.95
C ILE A 189 -3.16 18.17 -10.95
N VAL A 190 -3.74 17.99 -12.14
CA VAL A 190 -3.85 19.06 -13.15
C VAL A 190 -4.57 20.28 -12.58
N VAL A 191 -5.71 20.08 -11.92
CA VAL A 191 -6.51 21.17 -11.33
C VAL A 191 -5.70 21.91 -10.25
N ILE A 192 -5.04 21.19 -9.34
CA ILE A 192 -4.24 21.81 -8.28
C ILE A 192 -3.04 22.57 -8.87
N LEU A 193 -2.32 21.97 -9.83
CA LEU A 193 -1.20 22.64 -10.51
C LEU A 193 -1.67 23.87 -11.29
N ALA A 194 -2.83 23.79 -11.97
CA ALA A 194 -3.41 24.92 -12.68
C ALA A 194 -3.76 26.07 -11.71
N PHE A 195 -4.27 25.74 -10.54
CA PHE A 195 -4.58 26.73 -9.49
C PHE A 195 -3.31 27.41 -8.95
N ILE A 196 -2.23 26.62 -8.71
CA ILE A 196 -0.96 27.10 -8.14
C ILE A 196 -0.18 27.94 -9.15
N PHE A 197 0.03 27.40 -10.35
CA PHE A 197 0.91 28.02 -11.36
C PHE A 197 0.16 28.92 -12.34
N ARG A 198 -1.14 28.75 -12.48
CA ARG A 198 -1.99 29.43 -13.44
C ARG A 198 -1.45 29.31 -14.87
N SER A 199 -0.97 28.14 -15.20
CA SER A 199 -0.38 27.77 -16.48
C SER A 199 -0.88 26.41 -16.93
N ALA A 200 -1.38 26.30 -18.16
CA ALA A 200 -1.82 25.05 -18.73
C ALA A 200 -0.66 24.08 -18.97
N ILE A 201 0.46 24.59 -19.49
CA ILE A 201 1.62 23.76 -19.80
C ILE A 201 2.26 23.20 -18.53
N ILE A 202 2.50 24.02 -17.51
CA ILE A 202 3.07 23.55 -16.24
C ILE A 202 2.15 22.54 -15.56
N SER A 203 0.84 22.65 -15.74
CA SER A 203 -0.12 21.74 -15.11
C SER A 203 -0.14 20.35 -15.76
N ILE A 204 0.09 20.25 -17.05
CA ILE A 204 -0.02 18.99 -17.80
C ILE A 204 1.36 18.34 -18.04
N LEU A 205 2.39 19.14 -18.24
CA LEU A 205 3.72 18.67 -18.62
C LEU A 205 4.33 17.62 -17.70
N PRO A 206 4.31 17.77 -16.35
CA PRO A 206 4.89 16.76 -15.48
C PRO A 206 4.20 15.41 -15.64
N LEU A 207 2.88 15.40 -15.74
CA LEU A 207 2.11 14.17 -15.90
C LEU A 207 2.39 13.49 -17.25
N LEU A 208 2.52 14.27 -18.33
CA LEU A 208 2.91 13.71 -19.62
C LEU A 208 4.32 13.08 -19.57
N LEU A 209 5.28 13.71 -18.90
CA LEU A 209 6.62 13.14 -18.75
C LEU A 209 6.62 11.87 -17.89
N ILE A 210 5.82 11.87 -16.82
CA ILE A 210 5.66 10.70 -15.95
C ILE A 210 5.04 9.54 -16.76
N MET A 211 3.96 9.78 -17.48
CA MET A 211 3.25 8.74 -18.24
C MET A 211 4.04 8.24 -19.44
N ALA A 212 4.67 9.13 -20.20
CA ALA A 212 5.32 8.75 -21.44
C ALA A 212 6.72 8.14 -21.24
N VAL A 213 7.42 8.49 -20.15
CA VAL A 213 8.82 8.12 -19.97
C VAL A 213 9.06 7.45 -18.62
N ILE A 214 8.68 8.09 -17.51
CA ILE A 214 9.07 7.64 -16.17
C ILE A 214 8.34 6.35 -15.79
N MET A 215 7.03 6.28 -15.98
CA MET A 215 6.21 5.12 -15.61
C MET A 215 6.57 3.87 -16.43
N PRO A 216 6.67 3.90 -17.78
CA PRO A 216 7.12 2.73 -18.54
C PRO A 216 8.53 2.27 -18.14
N THR A 217 9.47 3.20 -17.94
CA THR A 217 10.82 2.86 -17.50
C THR A 217 10.83 2.22 -16.11
N SER A 218 10.07 2.79 -15.15
CA SER A 218 9.97 2.26 -13.79
C SER A 218 9.34 0.87 -13.79
N ASN A 219 8.23 0.68 -14.50
CA ASN A 219 7.54 -0.62 -14.56
C ASN A 219 8.42 -1.70 -15.17
N ALA A 220 9.18 -1.37 -16.21
CA ALA A 220 10.11 -2.30 -16.85
C ALA A 220 11.27 -2.69 -15.91
N LEU A 221 11.87 -1.72 -15.20
CA LEU A 221 12.91 -1.99 -14.19
C LEU A 221 12.37 -2.81 -13.02
N ILE A 222 11.12 -2.56 -12.61
CA ILE A 222 10.45 -3.34 -11.56
C ILE A 222 10.23 -4.79 -12.04
N ALA A 223 9.80 -4.99 -13.29
CA ALA A 223 9.62 -6.33 -13.86
C ALA A 223 10.95 -7.11 -13.92
N ASP A 224 12.05 -6.45 -14.28
CA ASP A 224 13.38 -7.05 -14.24
C ASP A 224 13.80 -7.42 -12.81
N ALA A 225 13.58 -6.52 -11.85
CA ALA A 225 13.91 -6.74 -10.45
C ALA A 225 13.06 -7.88 -9.84
N THR A 226 11.76 -7.91 -10.09
CA THR A 226 10.87 -8.99 -9.59
C THR A 226 11.26 -10.34 -10.16
N LYS A 227 11.63 -10.41 -11.43
CA LYS A 227 12.16 -11.64 -12.05
C LYS A 227 13.50 -12.07 -11.43
N LEU A 228 14.41 -11.11 -11.20
CA LEU A 228 15.73 -11.38 -10.64
C LEU A 228 15.64 -11.94 -9.21
N PHE A 229 14.73 -11.41 -8.40
CA PHE A 229 14.52 -11.80 -7.01
C PHE A 229 13.44 -12.87 -6.80
N GLY A 230 12.79 -13.36 -7.88
CA GLY A 230 11.72 -14.35 -7.80
C GLY A 230 10.48 -13.86 -7.05
N LEU A 231 10.19 -12.55 -7.11
CA LEU A 231 9.06 -11.94 -6.42
C LEU A 231 7.81 -11.93 -7.31
N LYS A 232 6.63 -11.90 -6.67
CA LYS A 232 5.34 -11.77 -7.34
C LYS A 232 4.72 -10.42 -6.99
N ALA A 233 4.15 -9.75 -7.98
CA ALA A 233 3.35 -8.54 -7.78
C ALA A 233 1.88 -8.91 -7.50
N ASN A 234 1.09 -7.95 -7.01
CA ASN A 234 -0.37 -8.08 -6.93
C ASN A 234 -1.06 -6.82 -7.50
N SER A 235 -2.38 -6.88 -7.62
CA SER A 235 -3.18 -5.77 -8.13
C SER A 235 -3.04 -4.50 -7.28
N THR A 236 -2.99 -4.63 -5.95
CA THR A 236 -2.82 -3.51 -5.02
C THR A 236 -1.49 -2.77 -5.25
N MET A 237 -0.41 -3.50 -5.55
CA MET A 237 0.89 -2.92 -5.88
C MET A 237 0.81 -2.00 -7.11
N SER A 238 0.09 -2.41 -8.15
CA SER A 238 -0.08 -1.63 -9.38
C SER A 238 -0.77 -0.28 -9.11
N ALA A 239 -1.88 -0.28 -8.36
CA ALA A 239 -2.59 0.93 -7.96
C ALA A 239 -1.69 1.90 -7.16
N ILE A 240 -0.96 1.36 -6.20
CA ILE A 240 -0.03 2.14 -5.37
C ILE A 240 1.09 2.76 -6.22
N LEU A 241 1.70 1.99 -7.14
CA LEU A 241 2.74 2.49 -8.03
C LEU A 241 2.27 3.64 -8.90
N ILE A 242 1.06 3.57 -9.46
CA ILE A 242 0.45 4.65 -10.25
C ILE A 242 0.43 5.95 -9.44
N VAL A 243 -0.13 5.92 -8.23
CA VAL A 243 -0.30 7.11 -7.40
C VAL A 243 1.04 7.65 -6.90
N VAL A 244 1.97 6.77 -6.53
CA VAL A 244 3.31 7.16 -6.08
C VAL A 244 4.10 7.83 -7.21
N LEU A 245 4.09 7.24 -8.40
CA LEU A 245 4.78 7.83 -9.57
C LEU A 245 4.18 9.20 -9.94
N LEU A 246 2.84 9.32 -9.98
CA LEU A 246 2.17 10.59 -10.27
C LEU A 246 2.40 11.63 -9.17
N GLY A 247 2.24 11.23 -7.90
CA GLY A 247 2.36 12.12 -6.75
C GLY A 247 3.80 12.57 -6.49
N VAL A 248 4.72 11.64 -6.24
CA VAL A 248 6.13 11.95 -5.94
C VAL A 248 6.82 12.60 -7.14
N GLY A 249 6.50 12.15 -8.37
CA GLY A 249 7.04 12.76 -9.59
C GLY A 249 6.61 14.22 -9.73
N THR A 250 5.37 14.52 -9.39
CA THR A 250 4.84 15.88 -9.39
C THR A 250 5.46 16.73 -8.27
N ASP A 251 5.73 16.16 -7.10
CA ASP A 251 6.37 16.88 -5.99
C ASP A 251 7.79 17.33 -6.35
N TYR A 252 8.63 16.45 -6.90
CA TYR A 252 9.98 16.84 -7.33
C TYR A 252 9.96 17.86 -8.46
N PHE A 253 8.99 17.74 -9.38
CA PHE A 253 8.76 18.76 -10.40
C PHE A 253 8.39 20.12 -9.76
N LEU A 254 7.52 20.12 -8.76
CA LEU A 254 7.12 21.32 -8.03
C LEU A 254 8.32 22.03 -7.39
N PHE A 255 9.17 21.30 -6.67
CA PHE A 255 10.34 21.87 -6.02
C PHE A 255 11.25 22.57 -7.05
N LEU A 256 11.48 21.92 -8.18
CA LEU A 256 12.26 22.51 -9.25
C LEU A 256 11.58 23.78 -9.82
N MET A 257 10.26 23.71 -10.09
CA MET A 257 9.51 24.82 -10.68
C MET A 257 9.39 26.04 -9.77
N PHE A 258 9.18 25.85 -8.46
CA PHE A 258 9.16 26.96 -7.52
C PHE A 258 10.52 27.68 -7.50
N ARG A 259 11.61 26.95 -7.45
CA ARG A 259 12.96 27.51 -7.44
C ARG A 259 13.34 28.14 -8.77
N TYR A 260 12.99 27.50 -9.88
CA TYR A 260 13.20 28.08 -11.22
C TYR A 260 12.45 29.40 -11.39
N ARG A 261 11.17 29.45 -10.95
CA ARG A 261 10.35 30.66 -10.96
C ARG A 261 10.95 31.79 -10.09
N GLU A 262 11.47 31.44 -8.92
CA GLU A 262 12.17 32.37 -8.02
C GLU A 262 13.38 33.00 -8.70
N ARG A 263 14.23 32.22 -9.37
CA ARG A 263 15.40 32.68 -10.08
C ARG A 263 15.07 33.57 -11.28
N LEU A 264 14.04 33.19 -12.03
CA LEU A 264 13.54 34.03 -13.13
C LEU A 264 13.04 35.39 -12.64
N ARG A 265 12.37 35.43 -11.46
CA ARG A 265 11.93 36.69 -10.82
C ARG A 265 13.09 37.53 -10.33
N ALA A 266 14.19 36.91 -9.91
CA ALA A 266 15.43 37.60 -9.56
C ALA A 266 16.18 38.15 -10.77
N GLY A 267 15.66 37.95 -12.00
CA GLY A 267 16.23 38.50 -13.22
C GLY A 267 17.29 37.62 -13.89
N GLU A 268 17.53 36.40 -13.42
CA GLU A 268 18.49 35.51 -14.07
C GLU A 268 18.00 35.06 -15.46
N PRO A 269 18.90 35.02 -16.46
CA PRO A 269 18.57 34.48 -17.79
C PRO A 269 18.07 33.04 -17.70
N ARG A 270 17.08 32.64 -18.52
CA ARG A 270 16.38 31.36 -18.49
C ARG A 270 17.26 30.13 -18.24
N LYS A 271 18.33 29.99 -19.04
CA LYS A 271 19.25 28.84 -18.91
C LYS A 271 20.04 28.88 -17.61
N GLN A 272 20.48 30.05 -17.19
CA GLN A 272 21.20 30.23 -15.93
C GLN A 272 20.28 30.00 -14.73
N ALA A 273 19.05 30.52 -14.75
CA ALA A 273 18.03 30.30 -13.74
C ALA A 273 17.75 28.80 -13.52
N MET A 274 17.71 28.00 -14.61
CA MET A 274 17.54 26.55 -14.53
C MET A 274 18.75 25.87 -13.88
N VAL A 275 19.98 26.23 -14.27
CA VAL A 275 21.21 25.71 -13.67
C VAL A 275 21.28 26.05 -12.17
N SER A 276 20.94 27.29 -11.81
CA SER A 276 20.90 27.76 -10.43
C SER A 276 19.82 27.00 -9.61
N ALA A 277 18.67 26.74 -10.22
CA ALA A 277 17.60 25.97 -9.60
C ALA A 277 18.03 24.53 -9.30
N ILE A 278 18.59 23.81 -10.30
CA ILE A 278 19.09 22.44 -10.13
C ILE A 278 20.20 22.40 -9.07
N GLY A 279 21.11 23.38 -9.08
CA GLY A 279 22.23 23.45 -8.15
C GLY A 279 21.80 23.46 -6.68
N ARG A 280 20.65 24.07 -6.36
CA ARG A 280 20.11 24.16 -5.00
C ARG A 280 19.06 23.09 -4.66
N VAL A 281 18.14 22.81 -5.58
CA VAL A 281 17.07 21.85 -5.36
C VAL A 281 17.53 20.41 -5.56
N GLY A 282 18.53 20.19 -6.42
CA GLY A 282 19.05 18.85 -6.70
C GLY A 282 19.57 18.14 -5.44
N GLU A 283 20.20 18.86 -4.50
CA GLU A 283 20.64 18.29 -3.23
C GLU A 283 19.43 17.88 -2.36
N ALA A 284 18.41 18.73 -2.29
CA ALA A 284 17.20 18.44 -1.54
C ALA A 284 16.43 17.24 -2.13
N ILE A 285 16.24 17.20 -3.47
CA ILE A 285 15.58 16.07 -4.13
C ILE A 285 16.38 14.78 -3.93
N ALA A 286 17.69 14.78 -4.11
CA ALA A 286 18.51 13.59 -3.94
C ALA A 286 18.50 13.07 -2.50
N SER A 287 18.47 13.96 -1.52
CA SER A 287 18.41 13.61 -0.11
C SER A 287 17.05 13.04 0.28
N ALA A 288 15.97 13.68 -0.14
CA ALA A 288 14.61 13.23 0.07
C ALA A 288 14.37 11.87 -0.59
N ALA A 289 14.68 11.77 -1.88
CA ALA A 289 14.57 10.51 -2.63
C ALA A 289 15.45 9.40 -2.02
N GLY A 290 16.64 9.72 -1.54
CA GLY A 290 17.52 8.77 -0.86
C GLY A 290 16.91 8.21 0.42
N ALA A 291 16.33 9.06 1.26
CA ALA A 291 15.66 8.66 2.49
C ALA A 291 14.43 7.77 2.20
N VAL A 292 13.58 8.18 1.26
CA VAL A 292 12.40 7.40 0.84
C VAL A 292 12.80 6.07 0.21
N THR A 293 13.83 6.07 -0.65
CA THR A 293 14.35 4.84 -1.28
C THR A 293 14.81 3.84 -0.24
N VAL A 294 15.55 4.28 0.77
CA VAL A 294 16.02 3.39 1.84
C VAL A 294 14.84 2.90 2.69
N ALA A 295 13.89 3.77 3.02
CA ALA A 295 12.70 3.39 3.77
C ALA A 295 11.91 2.28 3.06
N PHE A 296 11.75 2.38 1.74
CA PHE A 296 11.09 1.34 0.94
C PHE A 296 11.98 0.10 0.74
N ALA A 297 13.27 0.26 0.49
CA ALA A 297 14.17 -0.86 0.25
C ALA A 297 14.32 -1.78 1.47
N VAL A 298 14.19 -1.26 2.70
CA VAL A 298 14.24 -2.07 3.93
C VAL A 298 13.15 -3.15 3.97
N LEU A 299 12.03 -2.96 3.26
CA LEU A 299 10.98 -3.96 3.16
C LEU A 299 11.39 -5.26 2.48
N ILE A 300 12.54 -5.30 1.82
CA ILE A 300 13.11 -6.57 1.34
C ILE A 300 13.39 -7.55 2.50
N LEU A 301 13.53 -7.03 3.73
CA LEU A 301 13.71 -7.80 4.95
C LEU A 301 12.39 -8.29 5.56
N SER A 302 11.24 -7.86 5.02
CA SER A 302 9.92 -8.29 5.50
C SER A 302 9.77 -9.81 5.43
N SER A 303 9.03 -10.39 6.34
CA SER A 303 8.63 -11.79 6.28
C SER A 303 7.61 -12.05 5.17
N LEU A 304 6.74 -11.06 4.89
CA LEU A 304 5.71 -11.18 3.86
C LEU A 304 6.24 -10.87 2.47
N GLY A 305 6.05 -11.79 1.53
CA GLY A 305 6.45 -11.65 0.13
C GLY A 305 5.82 -10.44 -0.57
N LEU A 306 4.61 -10.07 -0.17
CA LEU A 306 3.93 -8.87 -0.66
C LEU A 306 4.78 -7.60 -0.41
N PHE A 307 5.26 -7.40 0.81
CA PHE A 307 6.09 -6.24 1.14
C PHE A 307 7.50 -6.36 0.58
N LYS A 308 8.02 -7.59 0.46
CA LYS A 308 9.29 -7.85 -0.27
C LYS A 308 9.21 -7.41 -1.73
N ALA A 309 8.03 -7.47 -2.35
CA ALA A 309 7.82 -7.03 -3.73
C ALA A 309 7.55 -5.52 -3.81
N ILE A 310 6.63 -5.00 -2.99
CA ILE A 310 6.22 -3.59 -2.98
C ILE A 310 7.40 -2.67 -2.63
N GLY A 311 8.19 -3.00 -1.62
CA GLY A 311 9.27 -2.16 -1.15
C GLY A 311 10.30 -1.81 -2.22
N PRO A 312 11.01 -2.79 -2.80
CA PRO A 312 11.94 -2.55 -3.89
C PRO A 312 11.30 -1.90 -5.12
N ALA A 313 10.04 -2.24 -5.45
CA ALA A 313 9.33 -1.62 -6.56
C ALA A 313 9.13 -0.11 -6.34
N LEU A 314 8.68 0.29 -5.15
CA LEU A 314 8.56 1.69 -4.78
C LEU A 314 9.92 2.40 -4.71
N ALA A 315 10.96 1.72 -4.22
CA ALA A 315 12.31 2.26 -4.21
C ALA A 315 12.82 2.55 -5.64
N ILE A 316 12.62 1.62 -6.58
CA ILE A 316 12.96 1.81 -8.00
C ILE A 316 12.17 2.97 -8.60
N ALA A 317 10.87 3.05 -8.34
CA ALA A 317 10.00 4.13 -8.80
C ALA A 317 10.49 5.50 -8.33
N VAL A 318 10.84 5.64 -7.04
CA VAL A 318 11.35 6.88 -6.46
C VAL A 318 12.71 7.27 -7.04
N VAL A 319 13.65 6.32 -7.17
CA VAL A 319 14.98 6.57 -7.76
C VAL A 319 14.85 7.01 -9.21
N THR A 320 14.08 6.30 -10.02
CA THR A 320 13.85 6.64 -11.44
C THR A 320 13.25 8.03 -11.57
N THR A 321 12.24 8.33 -10.73
CA THR A 321 11.60 9.65 -10.70
C THR A 321 12.55 10.77 -10.27
N ALA A 322 13.39 10.54 -9.26
CA ALA A 322 14.37 11.52 -8.79
C ALA A 322 15.43 11.81 -9.86
N ILE A 323 15.96 10.77 -10.53
CA ILE A 323 16.92 10.94 -11.64
C ILE A 323 16.27 11.72 -12.78
N ALA A 324 15.03 11.37 -13.16
CA ALA A 324 14.29 12.08 -14.20
C ALA A 324 14.04 13.55 -13.82
N SER A 325 13.72 13.82 -12.56
CA SER A 325 13.46 15.18 -12.06
C SER A 325 14.70 16.08 -12.05
N ILE A 326 15.91 15.51 -11.94
CA ILE A 326 17.17 16.25 -11.96
C ILE A 326 17.73 16.35 -13.39
N THR A 327 17.30 15.48 -14.32
CA THR A 327 17.86 15.38 -15.67
C THR A 327 16.84 15.64 -16.78
N LEU A 328 15.81 14.78 -16.92
CA LEU A 328 14.81 14.88 -17.99
C LEU A 328 13.97 16.15 -17.87
N VAL A 329 13.41 16.40 -16.68
CA VAL A 329 12.52 17.54 -16.44
C VAL A 329 13.19 18.87 -16.75
N PRO A 330 14.39 19.18 -16.21
CA PRO A 330 15.06 20.44 -16.54
C PRO A 330 15.52 20.52 -18.00
N ALA A 331 15.84 19.39 -18.64
CA ALA A 331 16.14 19.37 -20.07
C ALA A 331 14.93 19.84 -20.88
N VAL A 332 13.75 19.26 -20.64
CA VAL A 332 12.49 19.63 -21.32
C VAL A 332 12.11 21.08 -21.02
N LEU A 333 12.16 21.51 -19.76
CA LEU A 333 11.85 22.89 -19.38
C LEU A 333 12.82 23.91 -20.01
N SER A 334 14.09 23.54 -20.22
CA SER A 334 15.06 24.43 -20.85
C SER A 334 14.86 24.60 -22.36
N VAL A 335 14.14 23.70 -23.02
CA VAL A 335 13.78 23.79 -24.44
C VAL A 335 12.52 24.64 -24.64
N ILE A 336 11.53 24.55 -23.76
CA ILE A 336 10.26 25.27 -23.87
C ILE A 336 10.46 26.77 -23.63
N PRO A 337 9.99 27.67 -24.54
CA PRO A 337 10.06 29.09 -24.33
C PRO A 337 9.31 29.56 -23.07
N GLU A 338 9.84 30.58 -22.37
CA GLU A 338 9.26 31.11 -21.13
C GLU A 338 7.80 31.58 -21.31
N LYS A 339 7.52 32.25 -22.44
CA LYS A 339 6.17 32.75 -22.78
C LYS A 339 5.16 31.59 -22.91
N ALA A 340 5.57 30.47 -23.47
CA ALA A 340 4.73 29.26 -23.58
C ALA A 340 4.59 28.59 -22.22
N LEU A 341 5.69 28.42 -21.47
CA LEU A 341 5.70 27.73 -20.19
C LEU A 341 4.71 28.35 -19.18
N PHE A 342 4.60 29.68 -19.12
CA PHE A 342 3.70 30.36 -18.17
C PHE A 342 2.38 30.84 -18.79
N TRP A 343 2.01 30.37 -20.00
CA TRP A 343 0.73 30.70 -20.65
C TRP A 343 -0.46 30.03 -19.88
N PRO A 344 -1.59 30.73 -19.69
CA PRO A 344 -1.94 32.11 -20.08
C PRO A 344 -1.59 33.19 -19.03
N GLY A 345 -0.88 32.85 -17.96
CA GLY A 345 -0.57 33.70 -16.83
C GLY A 345 0.35 34.86 -17.19
N LYS A 346 -0.17 36.10 -17.20
CA LYS A 346 0.64 37.31 -17.49
C LYS A 346 1.36 37.89 -16.26
N LYS A 347 0.85 37.62 -15.03
CA LYS A 347 1.34 38.23 -13.76
C LYS A 347 2.24 37.31 -12.93
N TRP A 348 2.84 36.26 -13.52
CA TRP A 348 3.63 35.29 -12.79
C TRP A 348 4.96 35.87 -12.21
N ARG A 349 5.44 36.99 -12.78
CA ARG A 349 6.65 37.68 -12.32
C ARG A 349 6.42 38.52 -11.07
N VAL A 350 5.20 38.90 -10.76
CA VAL A 350 4.87 39.68 -9.56
C VAL A 350 4.80 38.75 -8.36
N GLU A 351 5.70 38.97 -7.40
CA GLU A 351 5.67 38.27 -6.15
C GLU A 351 4.47 38.78 -5.33
N LYS A 352 3.51 37.89 -5.04
CA LYS A 352 2.53 38.20 -3.99
C LYS A 352 3.20 37.73 -2.70
N PRO A 353 3.49 38.65 -1.75
CA PRO A 353 3.99 38.22 -0.46
C PRO A 353 3.01 37.20 0.10
N GLY A 354 3.52 36.03 0.55
CA GLY A 354 2.73 34.99 1.20
C GLY A 354 2.21 35.45 2.55
N ALA A 355 1.34 36.44 2.55
CA ALA A 355 0.86 37.11 3.75
C ALA A 355 0.30 36.13 4.79
N ARG A 356 -0.34 35.05 4.33
CA ARG A 356 -0.88 33.98 5.20
C ARG A 356 0.26 33.20 5.86
N PHE A 357 1.26 32.74 5.09
CA PHE A 357 2.40 31.99 5.64
C PHE A 357 3.29 32.87 6.50
N ALA A 358 3.45 34.15 6.15
CA ALA A 358 4.11 35.12 7.01
C ALA A 358 3.36 35.33 8.33
N ALA A 359 2.02 35.31 8.34
CA ALA A 359 1.25 35.38 9.58
C ALA A 359 1.45 34.12 10.45
N LEU A 360 1.44 32.93 9.84
CA LEU A 360 1.71 31.67 10.54
C LEU A 360 3.15 31.63 11.09
N GLY A 361 4.13 32.04 10.31
CA GLY A 361 5.52 32.16 10.75
C GLY A 361 5.68 33.12 11.94
N ARG A 362 5.00 34.28 11.92
CA ARG A 362 5.01 35.21 13.05
C ARG A 362 4.43 34.60 14.34
N MET A 363 3.41 33.75 14.22
CA MET A 363 2.82 33.06 15.38
C MET A 363 3.85 32.10 16.01
N THR A 364 4.54 31.32 15.17
CA THR A 364 5.61 30.40 15.61
C THR A 364 6.81 31.17 16.20
N GLN A 365 7.20 32.31 15.59
CA GLN A 365 8.28 33.17 16.10
C GLN A 365 7.98 33.74 17.50
N ARG A 366 6.74 34.24 17.70
CA ARG A 366 6.35 34.92 18.94
C ARG A 366 6.10 33.95 20.09
N ARG A 367 5.48 32.81 19.83
CA ARG A 367 5.02 31.84 20.85
C ARG A 367 5.33 30.39 20.45
N PRO A 368 6.62 30.01 20.26
CA PRO A 368 6.96 28.65 19.80
C PRO A 368 6.48 27.57 20.75
N GLY A 369 6.53 27.80 22.08
CA GLY A 369 6.04 26.86 23.09
C GLY A 369 4.55 26.56 22.97
N LEU A 370 3.72 27.60 22.75
CA LEU A 370 2.28 27.43 22.55
C LEU A 370 1.99 26.67 21.26
N VAL A 371 2.69 27.00 20.17
CA VAL A 371 2.52 26.32 18.87
C VAL A 371 2.90 24.84 18.98
N ALA A 372 4.02 24.54 19.62
CA ALA A 372 4.46 23.16 19.87
C ALA A 372 3.47 22.40 20.76
N ALA A 373 2.96 23.04 21.84
CA ALA A 373 2.02 22.40 22.76
C ALA A 373 0.65 22.12 22.10
N VAL A 374 0.12 23.06 21.31
CA VAL A 374 -1.17 22.89 20.62
C VAL A 374 -1.06 21.85 19.51
N SER A 375 -0.04 21.96 18.63
CA SER A 375 0.15 21.00 17.55
C SER A 375 0.56 19.61 18.06
N GLY A 376 1.43 19.54 19.05
CA GLY A 376 1.81 18.28 19.69
C GLY A 376 0.66 17.65 20.48
N GLY A 377 -0.10 18.45 21.23
CA GLY A 377 -1.30 17.99 21.94
C GLY A 377 -2.37 17.42 20.99
N PHE A 378 -2.58 18.07 19.84
CA PHE A 378 -3.47 17.57 18.79
C PHE A 378 -2.99 16.22 18.25
N LEU A 379 -1.68 16.08 17.95
CA LEU A 379 -1.11 14.82 17.48
C LEU A 379 -1.22 13.72 18.55
N ILE A 380 -0.96 14.04 19.81
CA ILE A 380 -1.08 13.08 20.93
C ILE A 380 -2.54 12.65 21.11
N LEU A 381 -3.50 13.59 21.05
CA LEU A 381 -4.92 13.26 21.15
C LEU A 381 -5.36 12.26 20.06
N LEU A 382 -4.99 12.50 18.82
CA LEU A 382 -5.26 11.57 17.73
C LEU A 382 -4.53 10.24 17.92
N THR A 383 -3.27 10.26 18.42
CA THR A 383 -2.52 9.03 18.69
C THR A 383 -3.20 8.19 19.78
N LEU A 384 -3.79 8.81 20.80
CA LEU A 384 -4.54 8.07 21.82
C LEU A 384 -5.79 7.36 21.23
N CYS A 385 -6.37 7.91 20.17
CA CYS A 385 -7.47 7.24 19.48
C CYS A 385 -7.02 5.95 18.78
N SER A 386 -5.72 5.77 18.47
CA SER A 386 -5.20 4.54 17.88
C SER A 386 -5.22 3.34 18.84
N LEU A 387 -5.35 3.58 20.15
CA LEU A 387 -5.54 2.49 21.13
C LEU A 387 -6.85 1.72 20.92
N GLY A 388 -7.80 2.28 20.19
CA GLY A 388 -9.03 1.62 19.77
C GLY A 388 -8.94 0.84 18.45
N TYR A 389 -7.77 0.79 17.82
CA TYR A 389 -7.56 0.06 16.58
C TYR A 389 -7.83 -1.43 16.76
N LYS A 390 -8.62 -1.98 15.83
CA LYS A 390 -8.87 -3.42 15.70
C LYS A 390 -8.57 -3.79 14.24
N GLY A 391 -7.62 -4.69 14.04
CA GLY A 391 -7.35 -5.27 12.72
C GLY A 391 -8.41 -6.30 12.34
N THR A 392 -8.71 -6.46 11.06
CA THR A 392 -9.50 -7.55 10.50
C THR A 392 -8.74 -8.21 9.36
N PHE A 393 -8.86 -9.52 9.26
CA PHE A 393 -8.26 -10.32 8.19
C PHE A 393 -9.27 -10.63 7.07
N ASP A 394 -10.52 -10.23 7.21
CA ASP A 394 -11.53 -10.36 6.16
C ASP A 394 -11.23 -9.40 5.00
N LEU A 395 -10.24 -9.76 4.19
CA LEU A 395 -9.86 -9.01 2.99
C LEU A 395 -10.91 -9.14 1.89
N ALA A 396 -11.58 -10.29 1.80
CA ALA A 396 -12.57 -10.56 0.76
C ALA A 396 -13.74 -9.56 0.85
N SER A 397 -14.29 -9.34 2.04
CA SER A 397 -15.39 -8.37 2.24
C SER A 397 -14.95 -6.91 2.06
N GLY A 398 -13.66 -6.61 2.25
CA GLY A 398 -13.08 -5.28 2.08
C GLY A 398 -12.59 -4.96 0.67
N SER A 399 -12.20 -5.97 -0.12
CA SER A 399 -11.54 -5.77 -1.42
C SER A 399 -12.50 -5.49 -2.58
N MET A 400 -13.79 -5.80 -2.44
CA MET A 400 -14.80 -5.67 -3.50
C MET A 400 -16.08 -5.02 -3.00
N PRO A 401 -16.85 -4.38 -3.90
CA PRO A 401 -18.20 -3.93 -3.57
C PRO A 401 -19.10 -5.11 -3.16
N LYS A 402 -19.84 -4.95 -2.06
CA LYS A 402 -20.77 -5.98 -1.54
C LYS A 402 -21.84 -6.44 -2.55
N THR A 403 -22.02 -5.69 -3.63
CA THR A 403 -22.97 -5.98 -4.72
C THR A 403 -22.44 -6.97 -5.76
N LYS A 404 -21.14 -7.29 -5.72
CA LYS A 404 -20.58 -8.29 -6.64
C LYS A 404 -21.13 -9.67 -6.35
N GLU A 405 -21.29 -10.47 -7.42
CA GLU A 405 -21.96 -11.76 -7.38
C GLU A 405 -21.28 -12.73 -6.40
N SER A 406 -19.96 -12.83 -6.45
CA SER A 406 -19.18 -13.67 -5.54
C SER A 406 -19.40 -13.30 -4.06
N MET A 407 -19.45 -11.99 -3.75
CA MET A 407 -19.69 -11.49 -2.40
C MET A 407 -21.12 -11.75 -1.92
N VAL A 408 -22.11 -11.63 -2.81
CA VAL A 408 -23.51 -11.96 -2.51
C VAL A 408 -23.62 -13.47 -2.19
N VAL A 409 -22.97 -14.33 -2.98
CA VAL A 409 -22.93 -15.77 -2.72
C VAL A 409 -22.25 -16.07 -1.39
N GLN A 410 -21.08 -15.51 -1.13
CA GLN A 410 -20.34 -15.72 0.12
C GLN A 410 -21.18 -15.33 1.35
N ASN A 411 -21.77 -14.14 1.35
CA ASN A 411 -22.62 -13.68 2.46
C ASN A 411 -23.87 -14.56 2.64
N THR A 412 -24.46 -15.04 1.54
CA THR A 412 -25.62 -15.94 1.61
C THR A 412 -25.21 -17.30 2.17
N VAL A 413 -24.09 -17.86 1.73
CA VAL A 413 -23.57 -19.14 2.24
C VAL A 413 -23.27 -19.03 3.76
N MET A 414 -22.59 -17.96 4.18
CA MET A 414 -22.30 -17.75 5.61
C MET A 414 -23.56 -17.62 6.47
N SER A 415 -24.62 -17.02 5.94
CA SER A 415 -25.88 -16.84 6.68
C SER A 415 -26.82 -18.05 6.64
N ALA A 416 -26.86 -18.78 5.53
CA ALA A 416 -27.81 -19.90 5.30
C ALA A 416 -27.25 -21.27 5.71
N PHE A 417 -25.93 -21.41 5.68
CA PHE A 417 -25.18 -22.59 6.14
C PHE A 417 -24.44 -22.25 7.43
N SER A 418 -23.59 -22.99 8.05
CA SER A 418 -22.84 -22.52 9.22
C SER A 418 -21.64 -21.69 8.82
N ALA A 419 -21.32 -20.63 9.55
CA ALA A 419 -20.23 -19.71 9.20
C ALA A 419 -18.87 -20.42 9.01
N GLY A 420 -18.53 -21.38 9.88
CA GLY A 420 -17.30 -22.17 9.76
C GLY A 420 -17.36 -23.33 8.78
N ALA A 421 -18.56 -23.68 8.26
CA ALA A 421 -18.70 -24.79 7.30
C ALA A 421 -18.36 -24.38 5.86
N SER A 422 -18.24 -23.08 5.58
CA SER A 422 -17.84 -22.57 4.27
C SER A 422 -16.37 -22.87 3.97
N ASP A 423 -15.52 -22.93 5.00
CA ASP A 423 -14.08 -23.16 4.86
C ASP A 423 -13.52 -23.80 6.14
N PRO A 424 -13.66 -25.13 6.30
CA PRO A 424 -13.16 -25.84 7.48
C PRO A 424 -11.62 -25.88 7.48
N SER A 425 -11.03 -25.72 8.64
CA SER A 425 -9.60 -25.95 8.83
C SER A 425 -9.27 -27.44 8.65
N GLN A 426 -8.11 -27.74 8.08
CA GLN A 426 -7.65 -29.11 7.81
C GLN A 426 -6.51 -29.46 8.75
N VAL A 427 -6.60 -30.62 9.38
CA VAL A 427 -5.51 -31.16 10.22
C VAL A 427 -4.99 -32.44 9.56
N TYR A 428 -3.79 -32.34 8.96
CA TYR A 428 -3.13 -33.46 8.31
C TYR A 428 -2.25 -34.20 9.31
N VAL A 429 -2.48 -35.51 9.44
CA VAL A 429 -1.63 -36.40 10.23
C VAL A 429 -0.91 -37.31 9.26
N THR A 430 0.42 -37.26 9.22
CA THR A 430 1.25 -38.06 8.31
C THR A 430 2.22 -38.96 9.07
N SER A 431 2.41 -40.17 8.59
CA SER A 431 3.35 -41.13 9.12
C SER A 431 4.81 -40.64 8.93
N THR A 432 5.63 -40.75 9.97
CA THR A 432 7.07 -40.43 9.91
C THR A 432 7.95 -41.66 9.72
N ASN A 433 7.38 -42.87 9.89
CA ASN A 433 8.09 -44.15 9.82
C ASN A 433 7.81 -44.94 8.52
N GLY A 434 7.04 -44.37 7.58
CA GLY A 434 6.72 -44.98 6.30
C GLY A 434 5.71 -46.16 6.39
N SER A 435 5.02 -46.30 7.50
CA SER A 435 3.95 -47.30 7.68
C SER A 435 2.58 -46.64 7.58
N PRO A 436 1.54 -47.36 7.12
CA PRO A 436 0.19 -46.85 7.14
C PRO A 436 -0.25 -46.46 8.56
N LEU A 437 -1.14 -45.47 8.66
CA LEU A 437 -1.65 -44.95 9.91
C LEU A 437 -2.54 -45.99 10.63
N ASP A 438 -2.41 -46.08 11.96
CA ASP A 438 -3.28 -46.89 12.76
C ASP A 438 -4.63 -46.19 12.97
N LYS A 439 -5.66 -46.67 12.25
CA LYS A 439 -7.02 -46.14 12.30
C LYS A 439 -7.68 -46.22 13.68
N SER A 440 -7.17 -47.11 14.56
CA SER A 440 -7.73 -47.26 15.94
C SER A 440 -7.49 -46.01 16.80
N THR A 441 -6.50 -45.19 16.44
CA THR A 441 -6.15 -43.94 17.14
C THR A 441 -7.06 -42.76 16.75
N PHE A 442 -7.73 -42.83 15.61
CA PHE A 442 -8.52 -41.72 15.05
C PHE A 442 -9.63 -41.20 15.94
N PRO A 443 -10.47 -42.07 16.59
CA PRO A 443 -11.53 -41.58 17.44
C PRO A 443 -11.04 -40.76 18.65
N ALA A 444 -9.91 -41.16 19.25
CA ALA A 444 -9.30 -40.44 20.36
C ALA A 444 -8.73 -39.09 19.88
N TYR A 445 -8.11 -39.07 18.73
CA TYR A 445 -7.55 -37.85 18.12
C TYR A 445 -8.67 -36.87 17.70
N THR A 446 -9.73 -37.36 17.05
CA THR A 446 -10.94 -36.57 16.71
C THR A 446 -11.57 -35.95 17.96
N ALA A 447 -11.68 -36.72 19.05
CA ALA A 447 -12.21 -36.21 20.31
C ALA A 447 -11.30 -35.11 20.91
N ALA A 448 -9.96 -35.27 20.84
CA ALA A 448 -9.01 -34.27 21.31
C ALA A 448 -9.15 -32.96 20.53
N LEU A 449 -9.20 -33.00 19.20
CA LEU A 449 -9.42 -31.82 18.35
C LEU A 449 -10.79 -31.18 18.65
N GLY A 450 -11.83 -31.94 18.79
CA GLY A 450 -13.19 -31.46 19.12
C GLY A 450 -13.29 -30.78 20.49
N GLY A 451 -12.38 -31.13 21.44
CA GLY A 451 -12.28 -30.50 22.75
C GLY A 451 -11.65 -29.08 22.73
N VAL A 452 -11.09 -28.63 21.62
CA VAL A 452 -10.45 -27.32 21.53
C VAL A 452 -11.50 -26.21 21.59
N LYS A 453 -11.27 -25.22 22.45
CA LYS A 453 -12.15 -24.05 22.56
C LYS A 453 -12.19 -23.29 21.22
N GLY A 454 -13.37 -23.11 20.66
CA GLY A 454 -13.58 -22.46 19.37
C GLY A 454 -13.82 -23.46 18.22
N VAL A 455 -13.61 -24.75 18.42
CA VAL A 455 -14.02 -25.80 17.49
C VAL A 455 -15.50 -26.09 17.66
N SER A 456 -16.27 -26.14 16.57
CA SER A 456 -17.69 -26.49 16.54
C SER A 456 -17.88 -27.99 16.36
N GLU A 457 -17.19 -28.56 15.38
CA GLU A 457 -17.31 -29.97 14.99
C GLU A 457 -16.03 -30.43 14.31
N VAL A 458 -15.71 -31.72 14.47
CA VAL A 458 -14.68 -32.40 13.69
C VAL A 458 -15.34 -33.51 12.90
N ALA A 459 -15.06 -33.64 11.62
CA ALA A 459 -15.63 -34.69 10.80
C ALA A 459 -15.35 -36.06 11.41
N PRO A 460 -16.38 -36.93 11.55
CA PRO A 460 -16.24 -38.19 12.28
C PRO A 460 -15.30 -39.21 11.62
N GLN A 461 -15.07 -39.05 10.33
CA GLN A 461 -14.14 -39.88 9.56
C GLN A 461 -13.20 -39.02 8.77
N PRO A 462 -11.88 -39.12 8.99
CA PRO A 462 -10.88 -38.41 8.19
C PRO A 462 -10.77 -39.01 6.79
N LEU A 463 -10.41 -38.17 5.83
CA LEU A 463 -10.05 -38.63 4.50
C LEU A 463 -8.63 -39.22 4.54
N LEU A 464 -8.45 -40.41 3.98
CA LEU A 464 -7.16 -41.09 3.93
C LEU A 464 -6.53 -40.95 2.54
N SER A 465 -5.23 -40.75 2.51
CA SER A 465 -4.43 -40.85 1.29
C SER A 465 -4.49 -42.27 0.70
N LYS A 466 -4.25 -42.43 -0.61
CA LYS A 466 -4.29 -43.74 -1.28
C LYS A 466 -3.34 -44.77 -0.67
N ASP A 467 -2.18 -44.33 -0.17
CA ASP A 467 -1.17 -45.15 0.48
C ASP A 467 -1.46 -45.39 2.00
N GLY A 468 -2.48 -44.73 2.53
CA GLY A 468 -2.85 -44.82 3.97
C GLY A 468 -1.86 -44.15 4.90
N MET A 469 -0.88 -43.41 4.39
CA MET A 469 0.17 -42.76 5.20
C MET A 469 -0.22 -41.38 5.70
N THR A 470 -1.25 -40.75 5.15
CA THR A 470 -1.74 -39.43 5.58
C THR A 470 -3.26 -39.46 5.78
N ALA A 471 -3.71 -38.83 6.86
CA ALA A 471 -5.12 -38.62 7.16
C ALA A 471 -5.42 -37.13 7.25
N ASP A 472 -6.52 -36.69 6.65
CA ASP A 472 -7.03 -35.33 6.71
C ASP A 472 -8.27 -35.25 7.59
N PHE A 473 -8.18 -34.57 8.72
CA PHE A 473 -9.26 -34.31 9.68
C PHE A 473 -9.83 -32.91 9.41
N SER A 474 -11.05 -32.83 8.91
CA SER A 474 -11.75 -31.58 8.69
C SER A 474 -12.34 -31.05 10.00
N VAL A 475 -11.94 -29.84 10.39
CA VAL A 475 -12.28 -29.17 11.63
C VAL A 475 -13.09 -27.90 11.34
N THR A 476 -14.35 -27.89 11.71
CA THR A 476 -15.24 -26.73 11.58
C THR A 476 -15.12 -25.84 12.81
N LEU A 477 -14.78 -24.57 12.62
CA LEU A 477 -14.73 -23.57 13.69
C LEU A 477 -16.13 -23.03 14.01
N LYS A 478 -16.30 -22.46 15.20
CA LYS A 478 -17.54 -21.76 15.60
C LYS A 478 -17.71 -20.42 14.94
N ASP A 479 -16.59 -19.71 14.81
CA ASP A 479 -16.54 -18.37 14.31
C ASP A 479 -16.25 -18.37 12.81
N ASP A 480 -16.47 -17.23 12.15
CA ASP A 480 -16.10 -17.00 10.75
C ASP A 480 -14.60 -17.24 10.58
N PRO A 481 -14.17 -18.05 9.58
CA PRO A 481 -12.77 -18.37 9.34
C PRO A 481 -11.82 -17.16 9.26
N ALA A 482 -12.27 -16.03 8.72
CA ALA A 482 -11.49 -14.79 8.61
C ALA A 482 -11.58 -13.87 9.84
N SER A 483 -12.27 -14.31 10.91
CA SER A 483 -12.42 -13.52 12.13
C SER A 483 -11.22 -13.65 13.05
N ASN A 484 -10.94 -12.58 13.82
CA ASN A 484 -9.90 -12.63 14.86
C ASN A 484 -10.14 -13.74 15.92
N ALA A 485 -11.39 -14.13 16.14
CA ALA A 485 -11.74 -15.20 17.07
C ALA A 485 -11.35 -16.59 16.51
N ALA A 486 -11.57 -16.81 15.22
CA ALA A 486 -11.13 -18.03 14.53
C ALA A 486 -9.60 -18.11 14.48
N ILE A 487 -8.91 -17.01 14.15
CA ILE A 487 -7.45 -16.94 14.15
C ILE A 487 -6.87 -17.24 15.55
N ALA A 488 -7.45 -16.68 16.60
CA ALA A 488 -7.03 -16.98 17.98
C ALA A 488 -7.26 -18.46 18.37
N THR A 489 -8.18 -19.17 17.72
CA THR A 489 -8.40 -20.60 17.93
C THR A 489 -7.27 -21.46 17.36
N MET A 490 -6.53 -20.95 16.33
CA MET A 490 -5.47 -21.71 15.66
C MET A 490 -4.33 -22.10 16.57
N ASP A 491 -3.93 -21.26 17.52
CA ASP A 491 -2.85 -21.60 18.46
C ASP A 491 -3.23 -22.82 19.32
N GLY A 492 -4.49 -22.85 19.83
CA GLY A 492 -5.01 -23.98 20.58
C GLY A 492 -5.16 -25.24 19.71
N LEU A 493 -5.63 -25.07 18.48
CA LEU A 493 -5.81 -26.19 17.53
C LEU A 493 -4.46 -26.80 17.15
N ARG A 494 -3.44 -25.98 16.82
CA ARG A 494 -2.07 -26.44 16.51
C ARG A 494 -1.44 -27.15 17.70
N SER A 495 -1.51 -26.52 18.89
CA SER A 495 -0.98 -27.13 20.11
C SER A 495 -1.59 -28.50 20.38
N THR A 496 -2.91 -28.64 20.24
CA THR A 496 -3.61 -29.93 20.45
C THR A 496 -3.29 -30.91 19.33
N ALA A 497 -3.29 -30.44 18.06
CA ALA A 497 -2.96 -31.28 16.90
C ALA A 497 -1.58 -31.92 17.04
N HIS A 498 -0.59 -31.15 17.47
CA HIS A 498 0.79 -31.63 17.66
C HIS A 498 0.94 -32.52 18.89
N SER A 499 0.33 -32.14 20.05
CA SER A 499 0.52 -32.88 21.31
C SER A 499 -0.28 -34.17 21.40
N ALA A 500 -1.46 -34.23 20.76
CA ALA A 500 -2.30 -35.41 20.71
C ALA A 500 -2.00 -36.32 19.51
N ALA A 501 -1.06 -35.94 18.61
CA ALA A 501 -0.73 -36.74 17.44
C ALA A 501 -0.33 -38.18 17.83
N PRO A 502 -0.82 -39.20 17.11
CA PRO A 502 -0.44 -40.60 17.37
C PRO A 502 1.08 -40.80 17.27
N ALA A 503 1.61 -41.73 18.06
CA ALA A 503 3.05 -42.03 18.07
C ALA A 503 3.55 -42.41 16.67
N GLY A 504 4.70 -41.88 16.27
CA GLY A 504 5.28 -42.08 14.92
C GLY A 504 4.59 -41.30 13.80
N THR A 505 3.83 -40.25 14.15
CA THR A 505 3.21 -39.35 13.17
C THR A 505 3.60 -37.89 13.41
N LYS A 506 3.39 -37.07 12.40
CA LYS A 506 3.49 -35.60 12.46
C LYS A 506 2.14 -35.00 12.06
N ALA A 507 1.65 -34.06 12.85
CA ALA A 507 0.44 -33.31 12.51
C ALA A 507 0.82 -31.94 11.95
N LEU A 508 0.02 -31.42 11.00
CA LEU A 508 0.11 -30.09 10.40
C LEU A 508 -1.28 -29.52 10.25
N VAL A 509 -1.45 -28.25 10.60
CA VAL A 509 -2.73 -27.53 10.48
C VAL A 509 -2.69 -26.60 9.28
N GLY A 510 -3.65 -26.78 8.37
CA GLY A 510 -3.84 -26.01 7.15
C GLY A 510 -5.24 -25.42 7.03
N GLY A 511 -5.57 -24.90 5.86
CA GLY A 511 -6.81 -24.17 5.57
C GLY A 511 -6.64 -22.65 5.67
N GLN A 512 -7.65 -21.91 5.23
CA GLN A 512 -7.58 -20.44 5.12
C GLN A 512 -7.28 -19.76 6.46
N THR A 513 -7.97 -20.16 7.53
CA THR A 513 -7.74 -19.59 8.88
C THR A 513 -6.30 -19.81 9.36
N ALA A 514 -5.68 -20.96 9.02
CA ALA A 514 -4.28 -21.21 9.36
C ALA A 514 -3.32 -20.32 8.56
N VAL A 515 -3.62 -20.03 7.29
CA VAL A 515 -2.86 -19.06 6.46
C VAL A 515 -2.94 -17.67 7.08
N GLU A 516 -4.12 -17.22 7.49
CA GLU A 516 -4.32 -15.91 8.13
C GLU A 516 -3.61 -15.81 9.49
N ALA A 517 -3.59 -16.90 10.28
CA ALA A 517 -2.82 -16.96 11.51
C ALA A 517 -1.31 -16.82 11.24
N ASP A 518 -0.80 -17.47 10.20
CA ASP A 518 0.61 -17.36 9.81
C ASP A 518 0.96 -15.98 9.25
N ILE A 519 0.05 -15.35 8.50
CA ILE A 519 0.20 -13.95 8.07
C ILE A 519 0.27 -13.02 9.30
N ASN A 520 -0.58 -13.22 10.29
CA ASN A 520 -0.55 -12.43 11.53
C ASN A 520 0.79 -12.59 12.27
N ALA A 521 1.28 -13.82 12.39
CA ALA A 521 2.59 -14.10 13.00
C ALA A 521 3.76 -13.46 12.21
N ALA A 522 3.70 -13.49 10.87
CA ALA A 522 4.68 -12.85 10.01
C ALA A 522 4.69 -11.32 10.19
N MET A 523 3.51 -10.72 10.30
CA MET A 523 3.38 -9.29 10.56
C MET A 523 3.91 -8.89 11.93
N ASP A 524 3.62 -9.65 12.97
CA ASP A 524 4.16 -9.41 14.30
C ASP A 524 5.70 -9.46 14.31
N HIS A 525 6.28 -10.36 13.53
CA HIS A 525 7.71 -10.40 13.30
C HIS A 525 8.22 -9.12 12.62
N ASP A 526 7.54 -8.68 11.57
CA ASP A 526 7.92 -7.48 10.82
C ASP A 526 7.81 -6.21 11.66
N TYR A 527 6.78 -6.07 12.50
CA TYR A 527 6.65 -4.96 13.45
C TYR A 527 7.82 -4.88 14.44
N LYS A 528 8.37 -6.02 14.85
CA LYS A 528 9.48 -6.11 15.82
C LYS A 528 10.85 -5.99 15.18
N THR A 529 11.00 -6.28 13.88
CA THR A 529 12.29 -6.34 13.18
C THR A 529 12.43 -5.26 12.11
N VAL A 530 11.54 -5.24 11.13
CA VAL A 530 11.66 -4.38 9.93
C VAL A 530 11.48 -2.91 10.30
N PHE A 531 10.49 -2.57 11.13
CA PHE A 531 10.20 -1.18 11.48
C PHE A 531 11.30 -0.52 12.31
N PRO A 532 11.86 -1.15 13.37
CA PRO A 532 13.00 -0.58 14.07
C PRO A 532 14.22 -0.39 13.19
N ILE A 533 14.53 -1.36 12.32
CA ILE A 533 15.65 -1.25 11.36
C ILE A 533 15.43 -0.05 10.43
N ALA A 534 14.25 0.07 9.84
CA ALA A 534 13.90 1.20 8.99
C ALA A 534 14.01 2.54 9.73
N ALA A 535 13.49 2.62 10.96
CA ALA A 535 13.58 3.83 11.80
C ALA A 535 15.03 4.22 12.09
N VAL A 536 15.89 3.26 12.40
CA VAL A 536 17.33 3.50 12.64
C VAL A 536 18.01 3.99 11.36
N LEU A 537 17.75 3.37 10.21
CA LEU A 537 18.36 3.78 8.95
C LEU A 537 17.92 5.18 8.53
N ILE A 538 16.62 5.50 8.66
CA ILE A 538 16.11 6.85 8.41
C ILE A 538 16.76 7.84 9.36
N MET A 539 16.90 7.51 10.65
CA MET A 539 17.55 8.36 11.64
C MET A 539 19.03 8.62 11.30
N VAL A 540 19.76 7.60 10.82
CA VAL A 540 21.15 7.74 10.35
C VAL A 540 21.22 8.67 9.14
N ILE A 541 20.33 8.47 8.15
CA ILE A 541 20.28 9.33 6.95
C ILE A 541 20.00 10.79 7.34
N LEU A 542 19.00 11.01 8.22
CA LEU A 542 18.70 12.35 8.74
C LEU A 542 19.89 12.96 9.48
N GLY A 543 20.59 12.17 10.28
CA GLY A 543 21.79 12.60 10.97
C GLY A 543 22.91 13.06 10.03
N LEU A 544 23.17 12.27 8.99
CA LEU A 544 24.16 12.59 7.97
C LEU A 544 23.76 13.84 7.16
N LEU A 545 22.49 13.91 6.76
CA LEU A 545 21.96 15.02 5.99
C LEU A 545 22.00 16.34 6.76
N LEU A 546 21.51 16.31 8.00
CA LEU A 546 21.44 17.48 8.87
C LEU A 546 22.77 17.75 9.59
N ARG A 547 23.73 16.83 9.50
CA ARG A 547 24.99 16.87 10.26
C ARG A 547 24.73 17.20 11.74
N SER A 548 23.74 16.55 12.30
CA SER A 548 23.29 16.71 13.67
C SER A 548 22.94 15.35 14.25
N VAL A 549 23.23 15.15 15.53
CA VAL A 549 22.80 13.97 16.28
C VAL A 549 21.46 14.23 16.98
N VAL A 550 21.15 15.48 17.31
CA VAL A 550 19.93 15.84 18.05
C VAL A 550 18.71 15.93 17.15
N ALA A 551 18.85 16.53 15.95
CA ALA A 551 17.71 16.72 15.03
C ALA A 551 16.99 15.42 14.65
N PRO A 552 17.66 14.30 14.34
CA PRO A 552 16.98 13.05 13.99
C PRO A 552 16.05 12.54 15.09
N TRP A 553 16.37 12.69 16.36
CA TRP A 553 15.56 12.17 17.46
C TRP A 553 14.19 12.84 17.56
N TYR A 554 14.14 14.17 17.60
CA TYR A 554 12.84 14.84 17.68
C TYR A 554 12.06 14.76 16.36
N LEU A 555 12.74 14.65 15.22
CA LEU A 555 12.09 14.41 13.94
C LEU A 555 11.46 13.02 13.90
N MET A 556 12.16 11.98 14.31
CA MET A 556 11.61 10.62 14.39
C MET A 556 10.48 10.52 15.40
N ALA A 557 10.59 11.18 16.55
CA ALA A 557 9.49 11.29 17.52
C ALA A 557 8.25 11.97 16.90
N SER A 558 8.47 13.05 16.12
CA SER A 558 7.38 13.72 15.38
C SER A 558 6.72 12.78 14.37
N VAL A 559 7.52 12.03 13.62
CA VAL A 559 7.04 11.07 12.62
C VAL A 559 6.26 9.92 13.29
N GLY A 560 6.75 9.42 14.44
CA GLY A 560 6.04 8.42 15.24
C GLY A 560 4.68 8.92 15.74
N LEU A 561 4.62 10.18 16.20
CA LEU A 561 3.34 10.83 16.53
C LEU A 561 2.43 10.99 15.31
N GLY A 562 2.99 11.34 14.15
CA GLY A 562 2.26 11.43 12.90
C GLY A 562 1.64 10.09 12.47
N PHE A 563 2.41 9.01 12.60
CA PHE A 563 1.93 7.64 12.38
C PHE A 563 0.76 7.30 13.32
N GLY A 564 0.95 7.46 14.63
CA GLY A 564 -0.09 7.17 15.62
C GLY A 564 -1.34 8.03 15.43
N ALA A 565 -1.17 9.33 15.13
CA ALA A 565 -2.27 10.25 14.86
C ALA A 565 -3.06 9.87 13.61
N THR A 566 -2.37 9.41 12.56
CA THR A 566 -3.00 8.94 11.34
C THR A 566 -3.82 7.66 11.58
N LEU A 567 -3.22 6.68 12.25
CA LEU A 567 -3.90 5.44 12.60
C LEU A 567 -5.11 5.70 13.50
N GLY A 568 -4.96 6.60 14.48
CA GLY A 568 -6.05 7.00 15.38
C GLY A 568 -7.19 7.69 14.66
N ALA A 569 -6.90 8.63 13.76
CA ALA A 569 -7.92 9.30 12.95
C ALA A 569 -8.65 8.30 12.04
N THR A 570 -7.92 7.38 11.41
CA THR A 570 -8.51 6.34 10.56
C THR A 570 -9.41 5.40 11.37
N SER A 571 -8.98 4.98 12.57
CA SER A 571 -9.82 4.17 13.47
C SER A 571 -11.10 4.89 13.88
N VAL A 572 -11.03 6.19 14.14
CA VAL A 572 -12.24 6.98 14.47
C VAL A 572 -13.18 7.06 13.28
N VAL A 573 -12.67 7.34 12.07
CA VAL A 573 -13.49 7.51 10.88
C VAL A 573 -14.19 6.20 10.51
N PHE A 574 -13.46 5.12 10.36
CA PHE A 574 -14.04 3.88 9.83
C PHE A 574 -14.67 3.00 10.91
N GLN A 575 -14.07 2.88 12.11
CA GLN A 575 -14.64 2.02 13.14
C GLN A 575 -15.77 2.68 13.94
N LYS A 576 -15.71 4.02 14.18
CA LYS A 576 -16.76 4.70 14.97
C LYS A 576 -17.83 5.36 14.13
N PHE A 577 -17.46 6.04 13.02
CA PHE A 577 -18.44 6.72 12.17
C PHE A 577 -19.02 5.81 11.10
N ASP A 578 -18.20 4.99 10.44
CA ASP A 578 -18.66 4.06 9.41
C ASP A 578 -19.05 2.67 9.97
N HIS A 579 -18.92 2.49 11.30
CA HIS A 579 -19.31 1.27 12.03
C HIS A 579 -18.68 -0.03 11.52
N GLN A 580 -17.48 0.03 10.97
CA GLN A 580 -16.76 -1.18 10.57
C GLN A 580 -16.31 -1.98 11.79
N SER A 581 -16.36 -3.30 11.70
CA SER A 581 -15.94 -4.22 12.78
C SER A 581 -14.43 -4.17 13.06
N GLY A 582 -13.63 -3.87 12.04
CA GLY A 582 -12.18 -3.72 12.08
C GLY A 582 -11.67 -2.99 10.86
N LEU A 583 -10.41 -2.60 10.87
CA LEU A 583 -9.67 -2.05 9.75
C LEU A 583 -8.78 -3.15 9.16
N MET A 584 -8.44 -3.03 7.88
CA MET A 584 -7.51 -3.95 7.23
C MET A 584 -6.23 -4.13 8.06
N PHE A 585 -5.87 -5.36 8.33
CA PHE A 585 -4.73 -5.71 9.20
C PHE A 585 -3.38 -5.16 8.69
N MET A 586 -3.20 -5.02 7.37
CA MET A 586 -2.00 -4.44 6.75
C MET A 586 -1.95 -2.90 6.81
N LEU A 587 -3.03 -2.24 7.19
CA LEU A 587 -3.14 -0.78 7.17
C LEU A 587 -2.04 -0.06 7.97
N PRO A 588 -1.65 -0.50 9.18
CA PRO A 588 -0.54 0.12 9.91
C PRO A 588 0.78 0.10 9.13
N ILE A 589 1.04 -0.96 8.36
CA ILE A 589 2.25 -1.05 7.52
C ILE A 589 2.20 -0.01 6.40
N PHE A 590 1.06 0.13 5.73
CA PHE A 590 0.90 1.16 4.69
C PHE A 590 1.02 2.58 5.26
N ILE A 591 0.39 2.86 6.42
CA ILE A 591 0.55 4.16 7.09
C ILE A 591 2.02 4.39 7.44
N TYR A 592 2.70 3.40 8.02
CA TYR A 592 4.11 3.51 8.34
C TYR A 592 4.95 3.80 7.10
N LEU A 593 4.79 3.03 6.04
CA LEU A 593 5.49 3.19 4.79
C LEU A 593 5.35 4.60 4.21
N PHE A 594 4.13 5.06 4.09
CA PHE A 594 3.85 6.31 3.39
C PHE A 594 4.00 7.54 4.29
N VAL A 595 3.54 7.48 5.53
CA VAL A 595 3.66 8.63 6.44
C VAL A 595 5.10 8.79 6.95
N VAL A 596 5.79 7.66 7.24
CA VAL A 596 7.19 7.73 7.67
C VAL A 596 8.12 8.02 6.50
N ALA A 597 7.97 7.35 5.36
CA ALA A 597 8.87 7.55 4.22
C ALA A 597 8.63 8.91 3.55
N ILE A 598 7.41 9.19 3.11
CA ILE A 598 7.09 10.40 2.33
C ILE A 598 6.78 11.59 3.24
N GLY A 599 6.11 11.37 4.38
CA GLY A 599 5.85 12.45 5.35
C GLY A 599 7.12 13.07 5.94
N THR A 600 8.20 12.29 6.00
CA THR A 600 9.52 12.79 6.44
C THR A 600 10.11 13.80 5.46
N ASP A 601 9.82 13.72 4.17
CA ASP A 601 10.35 14.62 3.14
C ASP A 601 9.95 16.07 3.39
N TYR A 602 8.71 16.33 3.80
CA TYR A 602 8.24 17.68 4.12
C TYR A 602 8.95 18.25 5.35
N ASN A 603 9.21 17.41 6.36
CA ASN A 603 9.99 17.79 7.51
C ASN A 603 11.45 18.06 7.12
N ILE A 604 12.05 17.22 6.28
CA ILE A 604 13.42 17.42 5.78
C ILE A 604 13.55 18.76 5.03
N LEU A 605 12.61 19.07 4.14
CA LEU A 605 12.61 20.31 3.38
C LEU A 605 12.49 21.53 4.30
N MET A 606 11.60 21.49 5.29
CA MET A 606 11.42 22.59 6.22
C MET A 606 12.65 22.77 7.12
N ILE A 607 13.21 21.66 7.63
CA ILE A 607 14.40 21.70 8.47
C ILE A 607 15.65 22.12 7.69
N ALA A 608 15.80 21.67 6.45
CA ALA A 608 16.88 22.11 5.59
C ALA A 608 16.81 23.63 5.37
N ARG A 609 15.60 24.18 5.16
CA ARG A 609 15.40 25.62 5.05
C ARG A 609 15.68 26.35 6.35
N LEU A 610 15.21 25.83 7.48
CA LEU A 610 15.56 26.36 8.83
C LEU A 610 17.06 26.44 9.04
N ARG A 611 17.78 25.39 8.62
CA ARG A 611 19.23 25.33 8.73
C ARG A 611 19.93 26.34 7.80
N GLU A 612 19.41 26.54 6.59
CA GLU A 612 19.92 27.57 5.65
C GLU A 612 19.81 28.96 6.30
N GLU A 613 18.63 29.29 6.87
CA GLU A 613 18.38 30.56 7.52
C GLU A 613 19.22 30.76 8.81
N ALA A 614 19.41 29.68 9.59
CA ALA A 614 20.27 29.69 10.77
C ALA A 614 21.76 29.95 10.39
N ARG A 615 22.23 29.36 9.28
CA ARG A 615 23.59 29.61 8.77
C ARG A 615 23.81 31.04 8.25
N GLU A 616 22.74 31.72 7.89
CA GLU A 616 22.79 33.15 7.54
C GLU A 616 22.86 34.06 8.79
N GLY A 617 23.01 33.49 9.99
CA GLY A 617 23.18 34.22 11.27
C GLY A 617 21.87 34.68 11.91
N ARG A 618 20.71 34.16 11.46
CA ARG A 618 19.42 34.48 12.08
C ARG A 618 19.22 33.74 13.39
N SER A 619 18.51 34.35 14.32
CA SER A 619 18.12 33.68 15.55
C SER A 619 17.21 32.47 15.25
N PRO A 620 17.17 31.41 16.10
CA PRO A 620 16.34 30.24 15.86
C PRO A 620 14.87 30.54 15.61
N ARG A 621 14.32 31.56 16.26
CA ARG A 621 12.93 32.02 16.07
C ARG A 621 12.71 32.76 14.74
N GLU A 622 13.69 33.57 14.32
CA GLU A 622 13.67 34.24 13.02
C GLU A 622 13.86 33.26 11.88
N ALA A 623 14.76 32.28 12.05
CA ALA A 623 14.95 31.21 11.09
C ALA A 623 13.64 30.40 10.87
N ALA A 624 12.91 30.11 11.95
CA ALA A 624 11.60 29.46 11.86
C ALA A 624 10.57 30.33 11.11
N TYR A 625 10.54 31.63 11.37
CA TYR A 625 9.66 32.56 10.63
C TYR A 625 9.95 32.59 9.13
N GLU A 626 11.21 32.80 8.76
CA GLU A 626 11.59 32.91 7.35
C GLU A 626 11.44 31.56 6.62
N ALA A 627 11.74 30.44 7.29
CA ALA A 627 11.53 29.11 6.73
C ALA A 627 10.05 28.84 6.44
N ILE A 628 9.12 29.18 7.35
CA ILE A 628 7.67 29.01 7.13
C ILE A 628 7.19 29.98 6.03
N LYS A 629 7.64 31.21 6.02
CA LYS A 629 7.24 32.23 5.05
C LYS A 629 7.60 31.85 3.61
N HIS A 630 8.81 31.33 3.41
CA HIS A 630 9.34 30.99 2.08
C HIS A 630 9.16 29.51 1.70
N GLY A 631 9.31 28.58 2.65
CA GLY A 631 9.15 27.14 2.43
C GLY A 631 7.69 26.68 2.51
N GLY A 632 6.88 27.34 3.36
CA GLY A 632 5.50 26.96 3.59
C GLY A 632 4.65 26.82 2.33
N PRO A 633 4.63 27.78 1.39
CA PRO A 633 3.88 27.65 0.15
C PRO A 633 4.25 26.40 -0.68
N THR A 634 5.52 26.06 -0.70
CA THR A 634 6.02 24.89 -1.44
C THR A 634 5.57 23.59 -0.78
N VAL A 635 5.77 23.46 0.55
CA VAL A 635 5.35 22.29 1.33
C VAL A 635 3.83 22.11 1.30
N ALA A 636 3.06 23.21 1.44
CA ALA A 636 1.60 23.15 1.36
C ALA A 636 1.12 22.67 -0.01
N SER A 637 1.74 23.18 -1.08
CA SER A 637 1.36 22.80 -2.45
C SER A 637 1.67 21.32 -2.73
N ALA A 638 2.86 20.87 -2.37
CA ALA A 638 3.32 19.50 -2.53
C ALA A 638 2.46 18.53 -1.70
N GLY A 639 2.29 18.82 -0.41
CA GLY A 639 1.45 17.99 0.47
C GLY A 639 -0.01 17.94 0.03
N SER A 640 -0.58 19.04 -0.50
CA SER A 640 -1.94 19.03 -1.05
C SER A 640 -2.07 18.12 -2.27
N ILE A 641 -1.10 18.15 -3.19
CA ILE A 641 -1.14 17.33 -4.40
C ILE A 641 -1.03 15.86 -4.03
N LEU A 642 -0.04 15.52 -3.21
CA LEU A 642 0.17 14.13 -2.83
C LEU A 642 -0.99 13.56 -2.00
N ALA A 643 -1.47 14.32 -1.00
CA ALA A 643 -2.65 13.92 -0.22
C ALA A 643 -3.88 13.74 -1.12
N ALA A 644 -4.10 14.66 -2.06
CA ALA A 644 -5.20 14.59 -3.01
C ALA A 644 -5.07 13.38 -3.95
N SER A 645 -3.85 13.06 -4.40
CA SER A 645 -3.59 11.87 -5.22
C SER A 645 -3.93 10.57 -4.50
N PHE A 646 -3.54 10.43 -3.23
CA PHE A 646 -3.91 9.25 -2.44
C PHE A 646 -5.39 9.22 -2.08
N ALA A 647 -6.03 10.38 -1.88
CA ALA A 647 -7.47 10.44 -1.65
C ALA A 647 -8.29 9.85 -2.82
N THR A 648 -7.73 9.79 -4.03
CA THR A 648 -8.41 9.18 -5.18
C THR A 648 -8.60 7.67 -5.04
N PHE A 649 -7.86 6.99 -4.16
CA PHE A 649 -8.15 5.59 -3.83
C PHE A 649 -9.57 5.39 -3.31
N MET A 650 -10.15 6.39 -2.64
CA MET A 650 -11.54 6.34 -2.18
C MET A 650 -12.56 6.27 -3.33
N LEU A 651 -12.14 6.59 -4.57
CA LEU A 651 -12.98 6.47 -5.77
C LEU A 651 -13.10 5.03 -6.28
N ALA A 652 -12.27 4.12 -5.79
CA ALA A 652 -12.30 2.70 -6.18
C ALA A 652 -13.59 1.98 -5.73
N GLY A 653 -14.34 2.56 -4.78
CA GLY A 653 -15.65 2.03 -4.35
C GLY A 653 -15.58 0.77 -3.48
N ASN A 654 -14.40 0.44 -2.95
CA ASN A 654 -14.21 -0.63 -1.99
C ASN A 654 -13.60 -0.12 -0.67
N VAL A 655 -13.77 -0.90 0.39
CA VAL A 655 -13.35 -0.53 1.75
C VAL A 655 -11.82 -0.47 1.84
N LEU A 656 -11.12 -1.44 1.27
CA LEU A 656 -9.67 -1.56 1.27
C LEU A 656 -8.99 -0.28 0.76
N PHE A 657 -9.33 0.13 -0.46
CA PHE A 657 -8.76 1.35 -1.05
C PHE A 657 -9.24 2.62 -0.36
N SER A 658 -10.45 2.60 0.21
CA SER A 658 -10.95 3.74 1.00
C SER A 658 -10.14 3.95 2.28
N GLU A 659 -9.83 2.88 3.01
CA GLU A 659 -8.99 2.92 4.20
C GLU A 659 -7.55 3.36 3.88
N ILE A 660 -6.92 2.76 2.87
CA ILE A 660 -5.58 3.12 2.40
C ILE A 660 -5.56 4.59 1.94
N GLY A 661 -6.53 4.97 1.09
CA GLY A 661 -6.61 6.31 0.52
C GLY A 661 -6.79 7.39 1.57
N PHE A 662 -7.75 7.21 2.48
CA PHE A 662 -7.98 8.14 3.57
C PHE A 662 -6.77 8.25 4.50
N SER A 663 -6.25 7.11 4.97
CA SER A 663 -5.17 7.10 5.94
C SER A 663 -3.90 7.76 5.40
N ILE A 664 -3.50 7.43 4.17
CA ILE A 664 -2.30 8.01 3.56
C ILE A 664 -2.53 9.49 3.24
N ALA A 665 -3.68 9.85 2.65
CA ALA A 665 -4.00 11.25 2.34
C ALA A 665 -4.03 12.11 3.61
N PHE A 666 -4.68 11.64 4.66
CA PHE A 666 -4.74 12.35 5.95
C PHE A 666 -3.36 12.44 6.60
N GLY A 667 -2.58 11.35 6.61
CA GLY A 667 -1.23 11.31 7.16
C GLY A 667 -0.27 12.26 6.44
N ILE A 668 -0.33 12.33 5.12
CA ILE A 668 0.44 13.29 4.32
C ILE A 668 0.00 14.72 4.61
N ALA A 669 -1.31 14.98 4.65
CA ALA A 669 -1.83 16.30 5.02
C ALA A 669 -1.38 16.70 6.44
N LEU A 670 -1.43 15.78 7.40
CA LEU A 670 -0.95 15.99 8.76
C LEU A 670 0.54 16.31 8.80
N SER A 671 1.34 15.56 8.04
CA SER A 671 2.79 15.78 7.92
C SER A 671 3.12 17.14 7.31
N ALA A 672 2.46 17.52 6.21
CA ALA A 672 2.71 18.79 5.52
C ALA A 672 2.16 20.00 6.29
N PHE A 673 0.92 19.94 6.79
CA PHE A 673 0.25 21.10 7.37
C PHE A 673 0.41 21.25 8.88
N VAL A 674 0.55 20.16 9.63
CA VAL A 674 0.69 20.23 11.09
C VAL A 674 2.14 20.07 11.50
N MET A 675 2.79 18.99 11.04
CA MET A 675 4.14 18.68 11.49
C MET A 675 5.17 19.63 10.88
N ALA A 676 5.26 19.73 9.55
CA ALA A 676 6.28 20.51 8.87
C ALA A 676 6.09 22.03 9.03
N MET A 677 4.85 22.54 9.13
CA MET A 677 4.61 23.97 9.26
C MET A 677 4.56 24.51 10.69
N PHE A 678 4.17 23.68 11.67
CA PHE A 678 3.99 24.15 13.04
C PHE A 678 4.86 23.40 14.03
N PHE A 679 4.67 22.08 14.16
CA PHE A 679 5.25 21.31 15.24
C PHE A 679 6.78 21.27 15.15
N THR A 680 7.33 20.87 14.02
CA THR A 680 8.78 20.73 13.80
C THR A 680 9.53 22.07 13.86
N PRO A 681 9.06 23.16 13.18
CA PRO A 681 9.71 24.47 13.33
C PRO A 681 9.62 25.04 14.73
N ALA A 682 8.51 24.83 15.44
CA ALA A 682 8.36 25.28 16.81
C ALA A 682 9.30 24.55 17.78
N LEU A 683 9.43 23.21 17.64
CA LEU A 683 10.41 22.42 18.42
C LEU A 683 11.85 22.86 18.12
N THR A 684 12.19 23.05 16.85
CA THR A 684 13.54 23.52 16.47
C THR A 684 13.82 24.91 17.02
N ALA A 685 12.83 25.83 17.01
CA ALA A 685 12.96 27.14 17.61
C ALA A 685 13.13 27.12 19.13
N LEU A 686 12.54 26.12 19.81
CA LEU A 686 12.69 25.88 21.24
C LEU A 686 14.06 25.30 21.61
N LEU A 687 14.51 24.29 20.84
CA LEU A 687 15.81 23.64 21.03
C LEU A 687 16.97 24.58 20.67
N GLY A 688 16.71 25.54 19.78
CA GLY A 688 17.68 26.53 19.40
C GLY A 688 18.96 25.93 18.80
N ARG A 689 20.12 26.34 19.30
CA ARG A 689 21.42 25.85 18.81
C ARG A 689 21.66 24.36 19.08
N MET A 690 21.04 23.80 20.12
CA MET A 690 21.15 22.36 20.41
C MET A 690 20.61 21.47 19.30
N ALA A 691 19.63 21.95 18.54
CA ALA A 691 19.08 21.19 17.41
C ALA A 691 20.14 20.78 16.39
N TRP A 692 21.25 21.49 16.30
CA TRP A 692 22.32 21.28 15.32
C TRP A 692 23.58 20.62 15.88
N TRP A 693 23.62 20.22 17.16
CA TRP A 693 24.79 19.60 17.79
C TRP A 693 25.08 18.21 17.18
N PRO A 694 26.38 17.86 16.92
CA PRO A 694 27.64 18.60 17.10
C PRO A 694 28.04 19.43 15.85
N GLY A 695 27.20 19.53 14.84
CA GLY A 695 27.49 20.24 13.61
C GLY A 695 27.46 21.74 13.76
N HIS A 696 28.56 22.38 13.46
CA HIS A 696 28.81 23.82 13.28
C HIS A 696 28.45 24.72 14.48
N GLN A 697 29.49 25.26 15.07
CA GLN A 697 29.40 26.54 15.79
C GLN A 697 28.97 27.60 14.77
N GLU A 698 27.71 28.01 14.83
CA GLU A 698 27.25 29.17 14.10
C GLU A 698 28.00 30.41 14.65
N PRO A 699 28.44 31.33 13.78
CA PRO A 699 29.00 32.60 14.30
C PRO A 699 27.96 33.24 15.20
N GLU A 700 28.40 33.78 16.32
CA GLU A 700 27.51 34.53 17.22
C GLU A 700 26.78 35.61 16.41
N PRO A 701 25.46 35.80 16.63
CA PRO A 701 24.74 36.88 15.97
C PRO A 701 25.43 38.20 16.29
N VAL A 702 25.97 38.82 15.25
CA VAL A 702 26.55 40.16 15.42
C VAL A 702 25.40 41.12 15.79
N ALA A 703 25.48 41.78 16.93
CA ALA A 703 24.46 42.73 17.32
C ALA A 703 24.28 43.83 16.26
N PRO A 704 23.04 44.26 16.00
CA PRO A 704 22.79 45.32 15.03
C PRO A 704 23.64 46.54 15.34
N GLY A 705 24.61 46.89 14.44
CA GLY A 705 25.53 48.02 14.64
C GLY A 705 27.01 47.65 14.80
N GLN A 706 27.38 46.37 14.84
CA GLN A 706 28.77 45.92 14.93
C GLN A 706 29.27 45.17 13.69
N TRP A 707 28.84 45.58 12.50
CA TRP A 707 29.40 45.06 11.22
C TRP A 707 30.81 45.58 11.03
N THR A 708 31.78 44.69 11.00
CA THR A 708 33.15 45.03 10.59
C THR A 708 33.35 44.79 9.11
N GLU A 709 34.37 45.47 8.50
CA GLU A 709 34.76 45.24 7.08
C GLU A 709 35.02 43.76 6.75
N ARG A 710 35.39 42.98 7.75
CA ARG A 710 35.57 41.52 7.66
C ARG A 710 34.26 40.77 7.44
N ASP A 711 33.17 41.24 7.98
CA ASP A 711 31.82 40.65 7.88
C ASP A 711 31.22 40.95 6.51
N GLU A 712 31.51 42.10 5.94
CA GLU A 712 31.16 42.45 4.57
C GLU A 712 31.90 41.58 3.53
N LEU A 713 33.18 41.28 3.75
CA LEU A 713 33.98 40.39 2.92
C LEU A 713 33.53 38.94 2.99
N VAL A 714 33.07 38.47 4.16
CA VAL A 714 32.48 37.14 4.33
C VAL A 714 31.11 37.07 3.67
N ALA A 715 30.26 38.08 3.85
CA ALA A 715 28.97 38.18 3.17
C ALA A 715 29.09 38.28 1.65
N ALA A 716 30.13 38.99 1.14
CA ALA A 716 30.45 39.07 -0.29
C ALA A 716 30.97 37.74 -0.88
N ARG A 717 31.67 36.90 -0.06
CA ARG A 717 32.12 35.56 -0.45
C ARG A 717 30.99 34.55 -0.57
N TYR A 718 29.92 34.73 0.17
CA TYR A 718 28.71 33.86 0.12
C TYR A 718 27.65 34.40 -0.88
N ARG A 719 27.80 35.61 -1.39
CA ARG A 719 26.95 36.14 -2.48
C ARG A 719 27.44 35.76 -3.90
N LYS A 720 28.63 35.19 -4.02
CA LYS A 720 29.15 34.54 -5.24
C LYS A 720 28.97 33.02 -5.15
#